data_c2d874d76f74c8ffe696715066b2df67
#
_entry.id   c2d874d76f74c8ffe696715066b2df67
#
_cell.length_a   1.000
_cell.length_b   1.000
_cell.length_c   1.000
_cell.angle_alpha   90.00
_cell.angle_beta   90.00
_cell.angle_gamma   90.00
#
_symmetry.space_group_name_H-M   'P 1'
#
loop_
_entity.id
_entity.type
_entity.pdbx_description
1 polymer ?
#
loop_
_entity_poly.entity_id
_entity_poly.type
_entity_poly.pdbx_seq_one_letter_code
_entity_poly.pdbx_strand_id
1 'polypeptide(L)'
;GEEAVVEVAEAVRAAKKAGETRPQLLQRLAAIEGVYVPALFAVDYHADGRIAAIRPLQDGYARVRRRFLADLDGAPYPTAPLIPFMNTVHDRVAVEIARGCTRGCRFCQAGYIYRPVRERSPAKIASIIEDSLNNSGYEEVSLLSLSTGDFTCIEPLLKGLMQRYADRKVAISFPSLRVGSLTEELMEEIKKVRKTGFTLAPEAGTDRLRQVINKGITEEDLLTTTHTAFTLGWRVIKLYFMMGLPTETEEDIAAIIELASKVKRSGKGTTGGNDVNVSVSTFVPKAHTPFQWEAQIGIEETLKKQNVLRDGLRRKKLRLKWHTAQLSFMEGVFARGDRRLGAVLERAVDLGCRFDGWHEHFSFDHWLAAFAACGLDPAWYLRTRDEQETLPWDHIDCGIPKAFFAAERRRAISGDYTPDCRGGKCSGCGICDFDALRMRLIDDAEMPPQPPTRELFTPDNEARYKIRLRLRKDGKARMVAHLEFMTVIHRAVRRAGLPLRFSQGFHPAPRISFPDALPTGVESDAEIIDLELFQPISAEAAVTALNRQLPEGFRVLEGATVDWKTASPSANIKVSVYRLQLPEPPPADLASRIAAFLEAETVTASRDKGNGRVIEVDLRPGVTALELDGNALCMTLSKGSPTLLAGHLLGLSQNEVRCLAIRKIGVIFSDAGETA
;
A
#
# COMPACT_ATOMS: atom_id res chain seq x y z
N GLY A 1 10.11 -6.29 -16.78
CA GLY A 1 10.55 -5.05 -16.22
C GLY A 1 11.99 -5.05 -15.75
N GLU A 2 12.49 -6.12 -15.12
CA GLU A 2 13.77 -6.15 -14.40
C GLU A 2 14.96 -5.89 -15.31
N GLU A 3 14.98 -6.47 -16.48
CA GLU A 3 16.04 -6.28 -17.47
C GLU A 3 15.79 -5.01 -18.30
N ALA A 4 14.57 -4.83 -18.80
CA ALA A 4 14.22 -3.69 -19.66
C ALA A 4 14.49 -2.32 -18.99
N VAL A 5 14.31 -2.20 -17.66
CA VAL A 5 14.61 -0.94 -16.96
C VAL A 5 16.09 -0.58 -17.02
N VAL A 6 16.98 -1.57 -16.94
CA VAL A 6 18.42 -1.38 -17.04
C VAL A 6 18.78 -0.94 -18.47
N GLU A 7 18.28 -1.65 -19.48
CA GLU A 7 18.52 -1.32 -20.89
C GLU A 7 18.02 0.09 -21.26
N VAL A 8 16.80 0.45 -20.78
CA VAL A 8 16.26 1.82 -20.97
C VAL A 8 17.15 2.85 -20.30
N ALA A 9 17.59 2.62 -19.06
CA ALA A 9 18.47 3.56 -18.35
C ALA A 9 19.81 3.72 -19.05
N GLU A 10 20.39 2.62 -19.54
CA GLU A 10 21.64 2.64 -20.30
C GLU A 10 21.49 3.34 -21.65
N ALA A 11 20.40 3.09 -22.36
CA ALA A 11 20.10 3.76 -23.63
C ALA A 11 19.98 5.28 -23.44
N VAL A 12 19.25 5.72 -22.40
CA VAL A 12 19.12 7.16 -22.08
C VAL A 12 20.46 7.77 -21.69
N ARG A 13 21.27 7.07 -20.88
CA ARG A 13 22.60 7.53 -20.47
C ARG A 13 23.53 7.67 -21.69
N ALA A 14 23.53 6.68 -22.57
CA ALA A 14 24.33 6.69 -23.78
C ALA A 14 23.92 7.83 -24.73
N ALA A 15 22.63 8.04 -24.96
CA ALA A 15 22.09 9.10 -25.78
C ALA A 15 22.49 10.50 -25.26
N LYS A 16 22.35 10.71 -23.93
CA LYS A 16 22.78 11.97 -23.29
C LYS A 16 24.29 12.22 -23.47
N LYS A 17 25.12 11.18 -23.30
CA LYS A 17 26.57 11.28 -23.48
C LYS A 17 26.96 11.60 -24.94
N ALA A 18 26.20 11.06 -25.90
CA ALA A 18 26.41 11.29 -27.33
C ALA A 18 25.80 12.60 -27.84
N GLY A 19 25.06 13.35 -27.02
CA GLY A 19 24.36 14.57 -27.46
C GLY A 19 23.22 14.28 -28.44
N GLU A 20 22.62 13.07 -28.40
CA GLU A 20 21.53 12.68 -29.29
C GLU A 20 20.29 13.55 -29.10
N THR A 21 19.59 13.82 -30.18
CA THR A 21 18.28 14.49 -30.16
C THR A 21 17.18 13.56 -29.63
N ARG A 22 16.04 14.13 -29.22
CA ARG A 22 14.88 13.34 -28.80
C ARG A 22 14.43 12.27 -29.82
N PRO A 23 14.33 12.57 -31.15
CA PRO A 23 14.00 11.54 -32.14
C PRO A 23 14.99 10.38 -32.16
N GLN A 24 16.31 10.66 -32.10
CA GLN A 24 17.34 9.61 -32.05
C GLN A 24 17.25 8.75 -30.81
N LEU A 25 17.02 9.36 -29.64
CA LEU A 25 16.75 8.62 -28.39
C LEU A 25 15.51 7.71 -28.53
N LEU A 26 14.40 8.22 -29.09
CA LEU A 26 13.19 7.43 -29.28
C LEU A 26 13.41 6.22 -30.20
N GLN A 27 14.20 6.38 -31.27
CA GLN A 27 14.60 5.27 -32.15
C GLN A 27 15.44 4.22 -31.39
N ARG A 28 16.39 4.66 -30.56
CA ARG A 28 17.20 3.78 -29.71
C ARG A 28 16.31 3.00 -28.72
N LEU A 29 15.34 3.65 -28.11
CA LEU A 29 14.41 3.02 -27.17
C LEU A 29 13.48 2.01 -27.87
N ALA A 30 13.07 2.27 -29.11
CA ALA A 30 12.24 1.36 -29.90
C ALA A 30 12.94 0.04 -30.25
N ALA A 31 14.30 0.01 -30.25
CA ALA A 31 15.06 -1.21 -30.46
C ALA A 31 15.06 -2.16 -29.25
N ILE A 32 14.62 -1.70 -28.07
CA ILE A 32 14.54 -2.51 -26.85
C ILE A 32 13.22 -3.28 -26.85
N GLU A 33 13.27 -4.60 -26.72
CA GLU A 33 12.09 -5.44 -26.69
C GLU A 33 11.15 -5.05 -25.53
N GLY A 34 9.86 -4.87 -25.84
CA GLY A 34 8.84 -4.49 -24.86
C GLY A 34 8.68 -2.99 -24.64
N VAL A 35 9.49 -2.16 -25.28
CA VAL A 35 9.34 -0.70 -25.20
C VAL A 35 8.41 -0.21 -26.30
N TYR A 36 7.32 0.45 -25.92
CA TYR A 36 6.39 1.11 -26.83
C TYR A 36 6.70 2.59 -26.97
N VAL A 37 6.95 3.04 -28.20
CA VAL A 37 7.18 4.45 -28.56
C VAL A 37 6.01 4.96 -29.40
N PRO A 38 5.03 5.64 -28.81
CA PRO A 38 3.80 6.08 -29.51
C PRO A 38 4.07 6.96 -30.74
N ALA A 39 5.12 7.78 -30.70
CA ALA A 39 5.51 8.67 -31.79
C ALA A 39 5.91 7.94 -33.08
N LEU A 40 6.20 6.63 -33.00
CA LEU A 40 6.56 5.80 -34.16
C LEU A 40 5.35 5.10 -34.81
N PHE A 41 4.14 5.47 -34.43
CA PHE A 41 2.91 4.99 -35.03
C PHE A 41 1.99 6.13 -35.43
N ALA A 42 1.48 6.10 -36.67
CA ALA A 42 0.38 6.93 -37.13
C ALA A 42 -0.93 6.16 -36.97
N VAL A 43 -2.00 6.87 -36.60
CA VAL A 43 -3.35 6.27 -36.50
C VAL A 43 -4.29 7.06 -37.39
N ASP A 44 -4.92 6.34 -38.31
CA ASP A 44 -5.94 6.87 -39.21
C ASP A 44 -7.33 6.49 -38.67
N TYR A 45 -8.30 7.37 -38.82
CA TYR A 45 -9.67 7.19 -38.32
C TYR A 45 -10.67 7.27 -39.46
N HIS A 46 -11.70 6.42 -39.38
CA HIS A 46 -12.91 6.56 -40.17
C HIS A 46 -13.74 7.78 -39.73
N ALA A 47 -14.67 8.23 -40.55
CA ALA A 47 -15.56 9.34 -40.23
C ALA A 47 -16.43 9.11 -38.98
N ASP A 48 -16.72 7.85 -38.63
CA ASP A 48 -17.46 7.46 -37.42
C ASP A 48 -16.60 7.36 -36.18
N GLY A 49 -15.31 7.71 -36.27
CA GLY A 49 -14.37 7.68 -35.16
C GLY A 49 -13.69 6.35 -34.90
N ARG A 50 -14.04 5.26 -35.60
CA ARG A 50 -13.31 3.99 -35.51
C ARG A 50 -11.90 4.13 -36.08
N ILE A 51 -10.96 3.33 -35.59
CA ILE A 51 -9.61 3.29 -36.14
C ILE A 51 -9.65 2.56 -37.47
N ALA A 52 -9.22 3.24 -38.53
CA ALA A 52 -9.07 2.68 -39.88
C ALA A 52 -7.77 1.87 -39.98
N ALA A 53 -6.67 2.44 -39.49
CA ALA A 53 -5.35 1.78 -39.51
C ALA A 53 -4.43 2.32 -38.40
N ILE A 54 -3.56 1.45 -37.90
CA ILE A 54 -2.40 1.82 -37.09
C ILE A 54 -1.16 1.50 -37.91
N ARG A 55 -0.49 2.53 -38.42
CA ARG A 55 0.65 2.38 -39.34
C ARG A 55 1.97 2.65 -38.62
N PRO A 56 2.93 1.72 -38.68
CA PRO A 56 4.29 2.00 -38.22
C PRO A 56 4.93 3.08 -39.10
N LEU A 57 5.69 3.99 -38.47
CA LEU A 57 6.47 5.03 -39.12
C LEU A 57 7.95 4.64 -39.24
N GLN A 58 8.33 3.46 -38.75
CA GLN A 58 9.66 2.91 -38.79
C GLN A 58 9.61 1.45 -39.26
N ASP A 59 10.44 1.09 -40.21
CA ASP A 59 10.56 -0.27 -40.69
C ASP A 59 10.98 -1.22 -39.56
N GLY A 60 10.38 -2.42 -39.55
CA GLY A 60 10.64 -3.42 -38.50
C GLY A 60 9.94 -3.17 -37.16
N TYR A 61 9.24 -2.04 -36.97
CA TYR A 61 8.55 -1.69 -35.72
C TYR A 61 7.02 -1.76 -35.83
N ALA A 62 6.51 -2.77 -36.55
CA ALA A 62 5.08 -2.92 -36.81
C ALA A 62 4.26 -3.35 -35.57
N ARG A 63 4.89 -4.03 -34.64
CA ARG A 63 4.28 -4.53 -33.38
C ARG A 63 5.27 -4.40 -32.25
N VAL A 64 4.74 -4.11 -31.07
CA VAL A 64 5.52 -4.10 -29.82
C VAL A 64 5.23 -5.39 -29.08
N ARG A 65 6.19 -6.30 -29.07
CA ARG A 65 6.07 -7.59 -28.38
C ARG A 65 6.35 -7.40 -26.89
N ARG A 66 5.53 -8.06 -26.07
CA ARG A 66 5.76 -8.12 -24.62
C ARG A 66 7.03 -8.90 -24.32
N ARG A 67 7.94 -8.32 -23.53
CA ARG A 67 9.11 -9.02 -23.02
C ARG A 67 8.76 -9.96 -21.89
N PHE A 68 9.37 -11.12 -21.85
CA PHE A 68 9.21 -12.14 -20.83
C PHE A 68 10.45 -12.28 -19.96
N LEU A 69 10.23 -12.40 -18.66
CA LEU A 69 11.22 -12.92 -17.74
C LEU A 69 10.92 -14.42 -17.56
N ALA A 70 11.77 -15.28 -18.13
CA ALA A 70 11.55 -16.73 -18.11
C ALA A 70 11.84 -17.33 -16.73
N ASP A 71 12.91 -16.87 -16.08
CA ASP A 71 13.31 -17.30 -14.74
C ASP A 71 13.04 -16.22 -13.70
N LEU A 72 12.02 -16.45 -12.85
CA LEU A 72 11.66 -15.53 -11.78
C LEU A 72 12.61 -15.66 -10.57
N ASP A 73 13.19 -16.82 -10.39
CA ASP A 73 14.06 -17.11 -9.25
C ASP A 73 15.42 -16.44 -9.37
N GLY A 74 15.99 -16.45 -10.59
CA GLY A 74 17.22 -15.74 -10.93
C GLY A 74 17.08 -14.22 -11.01
N ALA A 75 15.85 -13.70 -11.07
CA ALA A 75 15.64 -12.27 -11.20
C ALA A 75 16.12 -11.48 -9.96
N PRO A 76 16.80 -10.34 -10.16
CA PRO A 76 17.19 -9.47 -9.05
C PRO A 76 15.95 -8.95 -8.31
N TYR A 77 16.06 -8.86 -6.98
CA TYR A 77 15.01 -8.36 -6.12
C TYR A 77 15.57 -7.30 -5.15
N PRO A 78 14.94 -6.11 -5.01
CA PRO A 78 15.41 -5.05 -4.13
C PRO A 78 15.10 -5.39 -2.67
N THR A 79 16.08 -5.93 -1.94
CA THR A 79 15.94 -6.30 -0.51
C THR A 79 16.22 -5.14 0.44
N ALA A 80 16.73 -4.00 -0.05
CA ALA A 80 16.95 -2.77 0.71
C ALA A 80 16.13 -1.61 0.11
N PRO A 81 14.77 -1.63 0.24
CA PRO A 81 13.94 -0.59 -0.33
C PRO A 81 14.12 0.75 0.39
N LEU A 82 13.88 1.86 -0.32
CA LEU A 82 13.75 3.16 0.31
C LEU A 82 12.46 3.18 1.14
N ILE A 83 12.62 3.47 2.44
CA ILE A 83 11.51 3.46 3.39
C ILE A 83 11.18 4.89 3.78
N PRO A 84 9.95 5.39 3.51
CA PRO A 84 9.54 6.72 3.98
C PRO A 84 9.38 6.75 5.50
N PHE A 85 9.58 7.90 6.10
CA PHE A 85 9.35 8.09 7.54
C PHE A 85 7.86 7.98 7.90
N MET A 86 6.98 8.47 7.02
CA MET A 86 5.54 8.34 7.19
C MET A 86 5.05 6.92 6.91
N ASN A 87 3.94 6.53 7.53
CA ASN A 87 3.28 5.27 7.21
C ASN A 87 2.62 5.35 5.83
N THR A 88 2.89 4.37 5.00
CA THR A 88 2.26 4.23 3.68
C THR A 88 1.07 3.28 3.75
N VAL A 89 0.22 3.30 2.70
CA VAL A 89 -0.93 2.39 2.60
C VAL A 89 -0.50 0.91 2.67
N HIS A 90 0.67 0.59 2.12
CA HIS A 90 1.27 -0.75 2.13
C HIS A 90 2.61 -0.75 2.89
N ASP A 91 2.54 -0.50 4.19
CA ASP A 91 3.71 -0.38 5.08
C ASP A 91 4.24 -1.77 5.48
N ARG A 92 4.74 -2.54 4.49
CA ARG A 92 5.17 -3.94 4.65
C ARG A 92 6.18 -4.37 3.60
N VAL A 93 6.88 -5.46 3.87
CA VAL A 93 7.66 -6.19 2.85
C VAL A 93 6.67 -6.90 1.92
N ALA A 94 6.74 -6.63 0.62
CA ALA A 94 5.90 -7.29 -0.38
C ALA A 94 6.77 -8.17 -1.26
N VAL A 95 6.57 -9.49 -1.23
CA VAL A 95 7.38 -10.46 -2.00
C VAL A 95 6.54 -11.14 -3.06
N GLU A 96 6.90 -10.97 -4.34
CA GLU A 96 6.28 -11.69 -5.44
C GLU A 96 6.74 -13.15 -5.44
N ILE A 97 5.83 -14.05 -5.07
CA ILE A 97 6.10 -15.49 -5.01
C ILE A 97 5.84 -16.20 -6.33
N ALA A 98 4.93 -15.66 -7.15
CA ALA A 98 4.61 -16.17 -8.46
C ALA A 98 4.11 -15.05 -9.37
N ARG A 99 4.43 -15.14 -10.66
CA ARG A 99 3.97 -14.22 -11.70
C ARG A 99 3.16 -14.98 -12.76
N GLY A 100 2.02 -14.40 -13.15
CA GLY A 100 1.08 -15.00 -14.09
C GLY A 100 -0.05 -15.78 -13.42
N CYS A 101 -1.08 -16.13 -14.22
CA CYS A 101 -2.22 -16.90 -13.78
C CYS A 101 -2.79 -17.65 -14.98
N THR A 102 -3.19 -18.90 -14.78
CA THR A 102 -3.71 -19.80 -15.84
C THR A 102 -5.20 -20.08 -15.71
N ARG A 103 -5.87 -19.54 -14.67
CA ARG A 103 -7.30 -19.78 -14.39
C ARG A 103 -8.26 -19.38 -15.51
N GLY A 104 -7.86 -18.44 -16.35
CA GLY A 104 -8.63 -18.07 -17.54
C GLY A 104 -9.89 -17.28 -17.26
N CYS A 105 -10.00 -16.55 -16.13
CA CYS A 105 -11.10 -15.63 -15.89
C CYS A 105 -11.21 -14.62 -17.04
N ARG A 106 -12.33 -14.61 -17.78
CA ARG A 106 -12.50 -13.92 -19.08
C ARG A 106 -12.50 -12.39 -19.01
N PHE A 107 -12.68 -11.83 -17.82
CA PHE A 107 -12.60 -10.39 -17.56
C PHE A 107 -11.19 -9.92 -17.14
N CYS A 108 -10.32 -10.84 -16.73
CA CYS A 108 -9.09 -10.51 -16.02
C CYS A 108 -7.90 -10.27 -16.96
N GLN A 109 -7.56 -9.02 -17.24
CA GLN A 109 -6.41 -8.66 -18.08
C GLN A 109 -5.09 -9.26 -17.57
N ALA A 110 -4.83 -9.17 -16.26
CA ALA A 110 -3.62 -9.70 -15.65
C ALA A 110 -3.47 -11.21 -15.86
N GLY A 111 -4.60 -11.96 -15.86
CA GLY A 111 -4.62 -13.41 -16.12
C GLY A 111 -4.20 -13.79 -17.54
N TYR A 112 -4.17 -12.87 -18.49
CA TYR A 112 -3.70 -13.08 -19.86
C TYR A 112 -2.33 -12.47 -20.11
N ILE A 113 -2.14 -11.20 -19.79
CA ILE A 113 -0.90 -10.50 -20.13
C ILE A 113 0.32 -10.97 -19.32
N TYR A 114 0.13 -11.67 -18.19
CA TYR A 114 1.23 -12.20 -17.39
C TYR A 114 1.47 -13.71 -17.54
N ARG A 115 0.75 -14.39 -18.44
CA ARG A 115 1.02 -15.82 -18.78
C ARG A 115 2.43 -16.00 -19.34
N PRO A 116 3.04 -17.19 -19.16
CA PRO A 116 2.66 -18.32 -18.32
C PRO A 116 2.90 -18.06 -16.83
N VAL A 117 2.45 -18.99 -15.96
CA VAL A 117 2.81 -18.97 -14.52
C VAL A 117 4.29 -19.30 -14.37
N ARG A 118 4.96 -18.53 -13.54
CA ARG A 118 6.35 -18.77 -13.09
C ARG A 118 6.39 -18.56 -11.60
N GLU A 119 6.77 -19.59 -10.88
CA GLU A 119 6.88 -19.59 -9.44
C GLU A 119 8.33 -19.34 -9.00
N ARG A 120 8.49 -18.75 -7.85
CA ARG A 120 9.77 -18.54 -7.18
C ARG A 120 9.97 -19.64 -6.13
N SER A 121 11.19 -20.18 -6.00
CA SER A 121 11.47 -21.22 -5.02
C SER A 121 11.24 -20.77 -3.58
N PRO A 122 10.74 -21.63 -2.68
CA PRO A 122 10.61 -21.33 -1.26
C PRO A 122 11.91 -20.84 -0.62
N ALA A 123 13.06 -21.39 -1.03
CA ALA A 123 14.38 -20.97 -0.58
C ALA A 123 14.67 -19.51 -0.93
N LYS A 124 14.40 -19.10 -2.18
CA LYS A 124 14.60 -17.73 -2.64
C LYS A 124 13.64 -16.76 -1.97
N ILE A 125 12.37 -17.17 -1.80
CA ILE A 125 11.37 -16.39 -1.07
C ILE A 125 11.82 -16.11 0.37
N ALA A 126 12.27 -17.16 1.07
CA ALA A 126 12.75 -17.03 2.45
C ALA A 126 13.97 -16.11 2.56
N SER A 127 14.94 -16.21 1.63
CA SER A 127 16.10 -15.30 1.57
C SER A 127 15.68 -13.84 1.35
N ILE A 128 14.79 -13.57 0.37
CA ILE A 128 14.30 -12.22 0.09
C ILE A 128 13.59 -11.63 1.33
N ILE A 129 12.77 -12.43 2.02
CA ILE A 129 12.06 -11.99 3.23
C ILE A 129 13.06 -11.63 4.33
N GLU A 130 14.01 -12.52 4.61
CA GLU A 130 15.01 -12.31 5.68
C GLU A 130 15.82 -11.04 5.42
N ASP A 131 16.40 -10.91 4.23
CA ASP A 131 17.18 -9.73 3.84
C ASP A 131 16.34 -8.44 3.89
N SER A 132 15.10 -8.51 3.40
CA SER A 132 14.21 -7.34 3.38
C SER A 132 13.80 -6.91 4.79
N LEU A 133 13.49 -7.84 5.69
CA LEU A 133 13.16 -7.54 7.08
C LEU A 133 14.36 -6.94 7.82
N ASN A 134 15.56 -7.51 7.63
CA ASN A 134 16.79 -7.03 8.26
C ASN A 134 17.18 -5.64 7.76
N ASN A 135 16.92 -5.31 6.50
CA ASN A 135 17.20 -3.98 5.94
C ASN A 135 16.10 -2.94 6.22
N SER A 136 14.84 -3.36 6.40
CA SER A 136 13.70 -2.46 6.55
C SER A 136 13.23 -2.25 7.97
N GLY A 137 13.22 -3.30 8.79
CA GLY A 137 12.61 -3.32 10.12
C GLY A 137 11.07 -3.37 10.08
N TYR A 138 10.45 -3.77 8.96
CA TYR A 138 9.00 -3.95 8.85
C TYR A 138 8.49 -5.07 9.76
N GLU A 139 7.20 -5.00 10.08
CA GLU A 139 6.49 -5.94 10.96
C GLU A 139 5.53 -6.87 10.20
N GLU A 140 5.39 -6.66 8.92
CA GLU A 140 4.48 -7.43 8.07
C GLU A 140 5.17 -7.81 6.76
N VAL A 141 4.92 -9.05 6.33
CA VAL A 141 5.29 -9.57 5.01
C VAL A 141 4.01 -9.89 4.24
N SER A 142 3.94 -9.49 2.99
CA SER A 142 2.85 -9.83 2.08
C SER A 142 3.39 -10.69 0.94
N LEU A 143 2.81 -11.88 0.75
CA LEU A 143 3.15 -12.77 -0.36
C LEU A 143 2.28 -12.40 -1.58
N LEU A 144 2.89 -11.81 -2.60
CA LEU A 144 2.19 -11.31 -3.78
C LEU A 144 2.17 -12.33 -4.91
N SER A 145 0.97 -12.58 -5.44
CA SER A 145 0.73 -13.22 -6.73
C SER A 145 -0.67 -12.89 -7.22
N LEU A 146 -1.01 -13.29 -8.44
CA LEU A 146 -2.39 -13.17 -8.94
C LEU A 146 -3.35 -14.20 -8.30
N SER A 147 -2.80 -15.29 -7.75
CA SER A 147 -3.57 -16.33 -7.05
C SER A 147 -2.65 -17.07 -6.07
N THR A 148 -2.51 -16.52 -4.86
CA THR A 148 -1.57 -17.03 -3.86
C THR A 148 -1.92 -18.45 -3.41
N GLY A 149 -3.21 -18.79 -3.30
CA GLY A 149 -3.64 -20.15 -2.97
C GLY A 149 -3.35 -21.19 -4.05
N ASP A 150 -2.98 -20.76 -5.26
CA ASP A 150 -2.59 -21.68 -6.35
C ASP A 150 -1.06 -21.90 -6.42
N PHE A 151 -0.28 -21.26 -5.56
CA PHE A 151 1.17 -21.49 -5.49
C PHE A 151 1.45 -22.93 -5.04
N THR A 152 2.29 -23.67 -5.81
CA THR A 152 2.44 -25.12 -5.64
C THR A 152 2.90 -25.50 -4.23
N CYS A 153 3.84 -24.77 -3.65
CA CYS A 153 4.44 -25.04 -2.34
C CYS A 153 3.87 -24.11 -1.23
N ILE A 154 2.59 -23.67 -1.30
CA ILE A 154 2.05 -22.67 -0.38
C ILE A 154 2.04 -23.14 1.08
N GLU A 155 1.64 -24.39 1.35
CA GLU A 155 1.56 -24.93 2.71
C GLU A 155 2.92 -25.07 3.40
N PRO A 156 3.92 -25.75 2.80
CA PRO A 156 5.24 -25.85 3.40
C PRO A 156 5.93 -24.50 3.52
N LEU A 157 5.75 -23.60 2.55
CA LEU A 157 6.27 -22.23 2.63
C LEU A 157 5.70 -21.51 3.86
N LEU A 158 4.39 -21.55 4.06
CA LEU A 158 3.76 -20.90 5.20
C LEU A 158 4.16 -21.48 6.53
N LYS A 159 4.15 -22.80 6.67
CA LYS A 159 4.61 -23.48 7.89
C LYS A 159 6.04 -23.06 8.25
N GLY A 160 6.94 -23.04 7.27
CA GLY A 160 8.33 -22.62 7.48
C GLY A 160 8.47 -21.13 7.84
N LEU A 161 7.73 -20.24 7.17
CA LEU A 161 7.74 -18.80 7.49
C LEU A 161 7.15 -18.54 8.88
N MET A 162 6.07 -19.23 9.25
CA MET A 162 5.44 -19.07 10.56
C MET A 162 6.35 -19.55 11.69
N GLN A 163 7.03 -20.70 11.53
CA GLN A 163 8.01 -21.18 12.49
C GLN A 163 9.14 -20.17 12.68
N ARG A 164 9.61 -19.54 11.60
CA ARG A 164 10.72 -18.58 11.64
C ARG A 164 10.35 -17.23 12.24
N TYR A 165 9.12 -16.74 12.00
CA TYR A 165 8.78 -15.34 12.25
C TYR A 165 7.71 -15.11 13.34
N ALA A 166 7.01 -16.16 13.82
CA ALA A 166 5.96 -16.01 14.83
C ALA A 166 6.50 -15.39 16.13
N ASP A 167 7.65 -15.85 16.61
CA ASP A 167 8.27 -15.34 17.84
C ASP A 167 8.81 -13.91 17.66
N ARG A 168 9.25 -13.57 16.44
CA ARG A 168 9.68 -12.20 16.07
C ARG A 168 8.48 -11.24 15.88
N LYS A 169 7.24 -11.73 16.04
CA LYS A 169 5.99 -10.96 15.88
C LYS A 169 5.90 -10.28 14.51
N VAL A 170 6.35 -10.99 13.45
CA VAL A 170 6.17 -10.57 12.06
C VAL A 170 4.91 -11.23 11.49
N ALA A 171 3.97 -10.42 11.03
CA ALA A 171 2.74 -10.89 10.42
C ALA A 171 2.96 -11.32 8.96
N ILE A 172 2.36 -12.44 8.56
CA ILE A 172 2.34 -12.88 7.16
C ILE A 172 0.93 -12.64 6.60
N SER A 173 0.83 -11.90 5.50
CA SER A 173 -0.43 -11.57 4.85
C SER A 173 -0.53 -12.13 3.43
N PHE A 174 -1.76 -12.48 3.03
CA PHE A 174 -2.10 -13.08 1.74
C PHE A 174 -3.19 -12.26 1.08
N PRO A 175 -2.87 -11.34 0.19
CA PRO A 175 -3.86 -10.45 -0.41
C PRO A 175 -4.78 -11.14 -1.44
N SER A 176 -4.38 -12.26 -2.02
CA SER A 176 -5.05 -12.89 -3.18
C SER A 176 -5.41 -14.35 -2.90
N LEU A 177 -6.39 -14.57 -2.01
CA LEU A 177 -6.90 -15.90 -1.72
C LEU A 177 -8.10 -16.22 -2.61
N ARG A 178 -8.09 -17.43 -3.19
CA ARG A 178 -9.20 -17.97 -3.94
C ARG A 178 -10.09 -18.84 -3.04
N VAL A 179 -11.39 -18.83 -3.28
CA VAL A 179 -12.33 -19.76 -2.67
C VAL A 179 -11.89 -21.22 -2.99
N GLY A 180 -11.88 -22.09 -2.01
CA GLY A 180 -11.47 -23.49 -2.15
C GLY A 180 -9.97 -23.76 -2.18
N SER A 181 -9.10 -22.74 -2.09
CA SER A 181 -7.64 -22.92 -2.09
C SER A 181 -7.00 -22.94 -0.71
N LEU A 182 -7.77 -22.83 0.36
CA LEU A 182 -7.27 -22.81 1.72
C LEU A 182 -7.73 -24.07 2.47
N THR A 183 -6.77 -24.83 2.94
CA THR A 183 -7.03 -25.92 3.89
C THR A 183 -7.25 -25.38 5.29
N GLU A 184 -7.88 -26.16 6.15
CA GLU A 184 -8.12 -25.79 7.55
C GLU A 184 -6.79 -25.57 8.29
N GLU A 185 -5.81 -26.45 8.06
CA GLU A 185 -4.48 -26.34 8.65
C GLU A 185 -3.79 -25.03 8.26
N LEU A 186 -3.93 -24.62 7.00
CA LEU A 186 -3.35 -23.37 6.52
C LEU A 186 -4.01 -22.16 7.18
N MET A 187 -5.32 -22.19 7.35
CA MET A 187 -6.05 -21.15 8.07
C MET A 187 -5.65 -21.09 9.55
N GLU A 188 -5.41 -22.22 10.20
CA GLU A 188 -4.93 -22.25 11.58
C GLU A 188 -3.53 -21.64 11.72
N GLU A 189 -2.62 -21.92 10.79
CA GLU A 189 -1.29 -21.28 10.79
C GLU A 189 -1.38 -19.75 10.67
N ILE A 190 -2.19 -19.24 9.75
CA ILE A 190 -2.41 -17.78 9.57
C ILE A 190 -2.96 -17.14 10.86
N LYS A 191 -3.80 -17.85 11.61
CA LYS A 191 -4.41 -17.38 12.85
C LYS A 191 -3.41 -17.10 13.97
N LYS A 192 -2.26 -17.78 14.01
CA LYS A 192 -1.28 -17.71 15.12
C LYS A 192 -0.68 -16.32 15.32
N VAL A 193 -0.51 -15.53 14.28
CA VAL A 193 0.13 -14.21 14.37
C VAL A 193 -0.88 -13.08 14.34
N ARG A 194 -1.80 -13.06 13.38
CA ARG A 194 -2.79 -11.98 13.22
C ARG A 194 -4.04 -12.46 12.50
N LYS A 195 -5.21 -12.19 13.06
CA LYS A 195 -6.47 -12.36 12.35
C LYS A 195 -6.70 -11.17 11.42
N THR A 196 -6.26 -11.26 10.18
CA THR A 196 -6.63 -10.31 9.13
C THR A 196 -8.07 -10.57 8.68
N GLY A 197 -8.75 -9.56 8.10
CA GLY A 197 -10.06 -9.78 7.49
C GLY A 197 -9.93 -10.74 6.30
N PHE A 198 -10.90 -11.63 6.14
CA PHE A 198 -10.93 -12.60 5.06
C PHE A 198 -11.61 -11.99 3.83
N THR A 199 -10.94 -11.99 2.69
CA THR A 199 -11.47 -11.41 1.45
C THR A 199 -11.61 -12.50 0.40
N LEU A 200 -12.81 -12.67 -0.14
CA LEU A 200 -13.14 -13.63 -1.20
C LEU A 200 -13.83 -12.91 -2.35
N ALA A 201 -13.54 -13.33 -3.57
CA ALA A 201 -14.06 -12.73 -4.79
C ALA A 201 -14.85 -13.75 -5.62
N PRO A 202 -16.14 -14.00 -5.29
CA PRO A 202 -17.00 -14.80 -6.14
C PRO A 202 -17.28 -14.15 -7.48
N GLU A 203 -17.20 -12.82 -7.58
CA GLU A 203 -17.37 -11.95 -8.74
C GLU A 203 -18.81 -11.86 -9.26
N ALA A 204 -19.61 -12.93 -9.19
CA ALA A 204 -21.01 -12.99 -9.64
C ALA A 204 -21.93 -13.71 -8.65
N GLY A 205 -23.22 -13.37 -8.66
CA GLY A 205 -24.22 -13.92 -7.73
C GLY A 205 -24.60 -15.36 -8.02
N THR A 206 -24.62 -15.76 -9.30
CA THR A 206 -25.06 -17.09 -9.75
C THR A 206 -23.93 -17.95 -10.27
N ASP A 207 -24.07 -19.28 -10.20
CA ASP A 207 -23.13 -20.22 -10.83
C ASP A 207 -23.11 -20.07 -12.35
N ARG A 208 -24.27 -19.80 -12.97
CA ARG A 208 -24.38 -19.50 -14.41
C ARG A 208 -23.42 -18.36 -14.80
N LEU A 209 -23.53 -17.24 -14.14
CA LEU A 209 -22.73 -16.07 -14.49
C LEU A 209 -21.25 -16.27 -14.12
N ARG A 210 -20.94 -17.05 -13.06
CA ARG A 210 -19.56 -17.49 -12.75
C ARG A 210 -18.96 -18.36 -13.86
N GLN A 211 -19.76 -19.20 -14.54
CA GLN A 211 -19.32 -19.95 -15.72
C GLN A 211 -19.05 -19.02 -16.91
N VAL A 212 -19.95 -18.08 -17.19
CA VAL A 212 -19.74 -17.05 -18.25
C VAL A 212 -18.38 -16.36 -18.08
N ILE A 213 -18.04 -15.93 -16.88
CA ILE A 213 -16.77 -15.26 -16.60
C ILE A 213 -15.60 -16.23 -16.36
N ASN A 214 -15.80 -17.53 -16.47
CA ASN A 214 -14.82 -18.61 -16.22
C ASN A 214 -14.18 -18.52 -14.82
N LYS A 215 -14.97 -18.21 -13.78
CA LYS A 215 -14.44 -18.08 -12.41
C LYS A 215 -14.10 -19.44 -11.77
N GLY A 216 -14.80 -20.53 -12.18
CA GLY A 216 -14.54 -21.91 -11.77
C GLY A 216 -14.61 -22.11 -10.23
N ILE A 217 -15.62 -21.54 -9.59
CA ILE A 217 -16.01 -21.75 -8.19
C ILE A 217 -17.53 -21.86 -8.12
N THR A 218 -18.03 -22.69 -7.22
CA THR A 218 -19.46 -22.90 -6.97
C THR A 218 -19.94 -22.13 -5.75
N GLU A 219 -21.25 -22.04 -5.57
CA GLU A 219 -21.84 -21.52 -4.34
C GLU A 219 -21.42 -22.37 -3.12
N GLU A 220 -21.37 -23.71 -3.28
CA GLU A 220 -20.99 -24.66 -2.25
C GLU A 220 -19.56 -24.44 -1.78
N ASP A 221 -18.59 -24.26 -2.71
CA ASP A 221 -17.19 -23.93 -2.42
C ASP A 221 -17.09 -22.67 -1.55
N LEU A 222 -17.88 -21.64 -1.88
CA LEU A 222 -17.90 -20.39 -1.13
C LEU A 222 -18.47 -20.59 0.26
N LEU A 223 -19.58 -21.29 0.39
CA LEU A 223 -20.25 -21.51 1.70
C LEU A 223 -19.38 -22.37 2.61
N THR A 224 -18.74 -23.41 2.11
CA THR A 224 -17.81 -24.27 2.84
C THR A 224 -16.61 -23.45 3.34
N THR A 225 -15.94 -22.71 2.43
CA THR A 225 -14.79 -21.88 2.79
C THR A 225 -15.15 -20.83 3.86
N THR A 226 -16.32 -20.20 3.75
CA THR A 226 -16.73 -19.14 4.69
C THR A 226 -17.15 -19.72 6.04
N HIS A 227 -17.78 -20.89 6.07
CA HIS A 227 -18.13 -21.59 7.30
C HIS A 227 -16.87 -21.97 8.10
N THR A 228 -15.88 -22.58 7.44
CA THR A 228 -14.58 -22.91 8.03
C THR A 228 -13.88 -21.67 8.58
N ALA A 229 -13.85 -20.58 7.81
CA ALA A 229 -13.26 -19.33 8.28
C ALA A 229 -13.95 -18.80 9.56
N PHE A 230 -15.28 -18.78 9.62
CA PHE A 230 -16.01 -18.35 10.80
C PHE A 230 -15.79 -19.31 12.00
N THR A 231 -15.76 -20.60 11.78
CA THR A 231 -15.47 -21.62 12.81
C THR A 231 -14.08 -21.42 13.41
N LEU A 232 -13.09 -21.09 12.61
CA LEU A 232 -11.73 -20.78 13.05
C LEU A 232 -11.60 -19.40 13.70
N GLY A 233 -12.67 -18.61 13.76
CA GLY A 233 -12.76 -17.39 14.54
C GLY A 233 -12.54 -16.08 13.76
N TRP A 234 -12.58 -16.08 12.42
CA TRP A 234 -12.69 -14.83 11.67
C TRP A 234 -14.04 -14.18 11.92
N ARG A 235 -14.04 -12.86 12.18
CA ARG A 235 -15.28 -12.13 12.51
C ARG A 235 -15.94 -11.49 11.31
N VAL A 236 -15.14 -11.13 10.29
CA VAL A 236 -15.59 -10.36 9.13
C VAL A 236 -15.09 -11.00 7.84
N ILE A 237 -16.03 -11.32 6.95
CA ILE A 237 -15.71 -11.73 5.58
C ILE A 237 -16.08 -10.59 4.63
N LYS A 238 -15.18 -10.28 3.68
CA LYS A 238 -15.42 -9.33 2.59
C LYS A 238 -15.65 -10.11 1.31
N LEU A 239 -16.78 -9.84 0.65
CA LEU A 239 -17.13 -10.42 -0.64
C LEU A 239 -17.02 -9.36 -1.73
N TYR A 240 -16.33 -9.70 -2.82
CA TYR A 240 -16.23 -8.84 -3.99
C TYR A 240 -17.07 -9.39 -5.13
N PHE A 241 -17.86 -8.50 -5.75
CA PHE A 241 -18.71 -8.77 -6.92
C PHE A 241 -18.50 -7.71 -8.00
N MET A 242 -18.87 -8.06 -9.22
CA MET A 242 -19.02 -7.13 -10.33
C MET A 242 -20.48 -7.08 -10.76
N MET A 243 -20.90 -5.95 -11.32
CA MET A 243 -22.20 -5.77 -11.98
C MET A 243 -21.98 -5.21 -13.39
N GLY A 244 -22.90 -5.49 -14.33
CA GLY A 244 -22.76 -5.13 -15.74
C GLY A 244 -21.90 -6.10 -16.52
N LEU A 245 -21.79 -7.35 -16.05
CA LEU A 245 -21.09 -8.43 -16.75
C LEU A 245 -21.85 -8.84 -18.04
N PRO A 246 -21.14 -9.33 -19.08
CA PRO A 246 -21.80 -9.88 -20.26
C PRO A 246 -22.83 -10.97 -19.89
N THR A 247 -24.01 -10.93 -20.51
CA THR A 247 -25.17 -11.81 -20.25
C THR A 247 -25.80 -11.73 -18.86
N GLU A 248 -25.44 -10.72 -18.05
CA GLU A 248 -26.01 -10.49 -16.72
C GLU A 248 -27.51 -10.15 -16.81
N THR A 249 -28.31 -10.76 -15.93
CA THR A 249 -29.76 -10.54 -15.79
C THR A 249 -30.08 -9.87 -14.43
N GLU A 250 -31.34 -9.47 -14.24
CA GLU A 250 -31.80 -8.93 -12.95
C GLU A 250 -31.76 -10.00 -11.85
N GLU A 251 -31.94 -11.27 -12.18
CA GLU A 251 -31.82 -12.40 -11.29
C GLU A 251 -30.37 -12.58 -10.77
N ASP A 252 -29.37 -12.34 -11.62
CA ASP A 252 -27.96 -12.41 -11.22
C ASP A 252 -27.62 -11.32 -10.19
N ILE A 253 -28.18 -10.12 -10.33
CA ILE A 253 -28.03 -9.02 -9.35
C ILE A 253 -28.74 -9.35 -8.04
N ALA A 254 -29.96 -9.88 -8.11
CA ALA A 254 -30.70 -10.32 -6.91
C ALA A 254 -29.96 -11.46 -6.19
N ALA A 255 -29.33 -12.36 -6.92
CA ALA A 255 -28.56 -13.47 -6.37
C ALA A 255 -27.33 -13.00 -5.55
N ILE A 256 -26.73 -11.84 -5.84
CA ILE A 256 -25.66 -11.27 -4.99
C ILE A 256 -26.17 -11.07 -3.55
N ILE A 257 -27.40 -10.56 -3.39
CA ILE A 257 -28.00 -10.30 -2.10
C ILE A 257 -28.23 -11.61 -1.32
N GLU A 258 -28.80 -12.62 -2.02
CA GLU A 258 -29.09 -13.91 -1.40
C GLU A 258 -27.81 -14.69 -1.06
N LEU A 259 -26.79 -14.68 -1.95
CA LEU A 259 -25.51 -15.32 -1.70
C LEU A 259 -24.78 -14.70 -0.48
N ALA A 260 -24.70 -13.37 -0.41
CA ALA A 260 -24.14 -12.69 0.76
C ALA A 260 -24.92 -13.00 2.05
N SER A 261 -26.24 -13.13 1.96
CA SER A 261 -27.09 -13.54 3.08
C SER A 261 -26.84 -14.99 3.51
N LYS A 262 -26.62 -15.91 2.56
CA LYS A 262 -26.24 -17.31 2.84
C LYS A 262 -24.89 -17.38 3.56
N VAL A 263 -23.88 -16.61 3.09
CA VAL A 263 -22.56 -16.49 3.75
C VAL A 263 -22.70 -15.96 5.18
N LYS A 264 -23.54 -14.96 5.42
CA LYS A 264 -23.80 -14.48 6.78
C LYS A 264 -24.42 -15.56 7.65
N ARG A 265 -25.34 -16.36 7.11
CA ARG A 265 -25.99 -17.47 7.85
C ARG A 265 -25.01 -18.61 8.15
N SER A 266 -24.03 -18.91 7.28
CA SER A 266 -23.04 -19.95 7.53
C SER A 266 -22.17 -19.70 8.76
N GLY A 267 -22.02 -18.43 9.18
CA GLY A 267 -21.31 -18.06 10.41
C GLY A 267 -22.16 -18.10 11.69
N LYS A 268 -23.46 -18.41 11.59
CA LYS A 268 -24.33 -18.43 12.76
C LYS A 268 -24.00 -19.61 13.68
N GLY A 269 -23.73 -19.32 14.95
CA GLY A 269 -23.40 -20.34 15.95
C GLY A 269 -21.91 -20.74 15.96
N THR A 270 -21.06 -20.12 15.14
CA THR A 270 -19.61 -20.32 15.15
C THR A 270 -18.92 -19.44 16.19
N THR A 271 -17.67 -19.74 16.51
CA THR A 271 -16.86 -19.00 17.50
C THR A 271 -16.42 -17.62 17.04
N GLY A 272 -16.33 -17.38 15.72
CA GLY A 272 -15.80 -16.14 15.16
C GLY A 272 -16.80 -15.00 15.10
N GLY A 273 -17.90 -15.23 14.50
CA GLY A 273 -18.92 -14.24 14.20
C GLY A 273 -19.56 -14.48 12.84
N ASN A 274 -20.28 -13.48 12.31
CA ASN A 274 -20.97 -13.61 11.02
C ASN A 274 -21.12 -12.30 10.27
N ASP A 275 -20.19 -11.35 10.47
CA ASP A 275 -20.23 -10.09 9.73
C ASP A 275 -19.76 -10.27 8.29
N VAL A 276 -20.53 -9.74 7.35
CA VAL A 276 -20.22 -9.78 5.92
C VAL A 276 -20.28 -8.38 5.35
N ASN A 277 -19.18 -7.98 4.69
CA ASN A 277 -19.10 -6.75 3.91
C ASN A 277 -19.13 -7.10 2.42
N VAL A 278 -20.07 -6.54 1.69
CA VAL A 278 -20.19 -6.70 0.24
C VAL A 278 -19.57 -5.49 -0.44
N SER A 279 -18.69 -5.72 -1.40
CA SER A 279 -18.11 -4.68 -2.25
C SER A 279 -18.47 -5.00 -3.71
N VAL A 280 -19.05 -4.03 -4.42
CA VAL A 280 -19.47 -4.21 -5.80
C VAL A 280 -18.83 -3.16 -6.68
N SER A 281 -18.18 -3.58 -7.76
CA SER A 281 -17.62 -2.72 -8.79
C SER A 281 -18.39 -2.88 -10.11
N THR A 282 -18.41 -1.83 -10.93
CA THR A 282 -18.89 -1.94 -12.30
C THR A 282 -17.85 -2.69 -13.12
N PHE A 283 -18.29 -3.66 -13.94
CA PHE A 283 -17.44 -4.33 -14.89
C PHE A 283 -16.91 -3.34 -15.92
N VAL A 284 -15.59 -3.35 -16.11
CA VAL A 284 -14.89 -2.55 -17.13
C VAL A 284 -14.20 -3.50 -18.09
N PRO A 285 -14.62 -3.56 -19.38
CA PRO A 285 -13.93 -4.37 -20.38
C PRO A 285 -12.48 -3.90 -20.54
N LYS A 286 -11.54 -4.83 -20.46
CA LYS A 286 -10.10 -4.54 -20.54
C LYS A 286 -9.49 -5.03 -21.83
N ALA A 287 -8.45 -4.36 -22.33
CA ALA A 287 -7.63 -4.79 -23.46
C ALA A 287 -7.06 -6.20 -23.23
N HIS A 288 -6.84 -6.95 -24.30
CA HIS A 288 -6.27 -8.30 -24.26
C HIS A 288 -7.03 -9.26 -23.34
N THR A 289 -8.37 -9.19 -23.38
CA THR A 289 -9.27 -10.13 -22.70
C THR A 289 -10.35 -10.62 -23.65
N PRO A 290 -10.98 -11.77 -23.40
CA PRO A 290 -12.15 -12.22 -24.16
C PRO A 290 -13.27 -11.19 -24.23
N PHE A 291 -13.41 -10.35 -23.19
CA PHE A 291 -14.46 -9.33 -23.10
C PHE A 291 -14.05 -7.94 -23.62
N GLN A 292 -12.93 -7.82 -24.32
CA GLN A 292 -12.46 -6.54 -24.86
C GLN A 292 -13.41 -5.87 -25.86
N TRP A 293 -14.32 -6.64 -26.47
CA TRP A 293 -15.33 -6.15 -27.41
C TRP A 293 -16.68 -5.81 -26.77
N GLU A 294 -16.87 -6.23 -25.50
CA GLU A 294 -18.15 -6.01 -24.80
C GLU A 294 -18.37 -4.53 -24.48
N ALA A 295 -19.63 -4.12 -24.36
CA ALA A 295 -19.99 -2.81 -23.85
C ALA A 295 -19.77 -2.74 -22.33
N GLN A 296 -19.58 -1.52 -21.84
CA GLN A 296 -19.76 -1.20 -20.42
C GLN A 296 -21.10 -0.52 -20.21
N ILE A 297 -21.82 -0.88 -19.16
CA ILE A 297 -23.08 -0.24 -18.79
C ILE A 297 -22.87 1.23 -18.47
N GLY A 298 -23.86 2.07 -18.83
CA GLY A 298 -23.85 3.51 -18.59
C GLY A 298 -24.10 3.89 -17.13
N ILE A 299 -24.03 5.17 -16.84
CA ILE A 299 -24.20 5.71 -15.47
C ILE A 299 -25.60 5.41 -14.93
N GLU A 300 -26.65 5.62 -15.72
CA GLU A 300 -28.04 5.40 -15.31
C GLU A 300 -28.31 3.94 -14.91
N GLU A 301 -27.88 2.99 -15.75
CA GLU A 301 -28.02 1.57 -15.47
C GLU A 301 -27.20 1.14 -14.25
N THR A 302 -25.98 1.68 -14.12
CA THR A 302 -25.14 1.48 -12.93
C THR A 302 -25.86 1.92 -11.66
N LEU A 303 -26.44 3.11 -11.65
CA LEU A 303 -27.20 3.64 -10.49
C LEU A 303 -28.45 2.81 -10.20
N LYS A 304 -29.19 2.34 -11.24
CA LYS A 304 -30.34 1.44 -11.05
C LYS A 304 -29.92 0.16 -10.31
N LYS A 305 -28.86 -0.52 -10.77
CA LYS A 305 -28.33 -1.74 -10.15
C LYS A 305 -27.80 -1.49 -8.74
N GLN A 306 -27.09 -0.39 -8.50
CA GLN A 306 -26.61 0.00 -7.17
C GLN A 306 -27.76 0.23 -6.19
N ASN A 307 -28.86 0.84 -6.62
CA ASN A 307 -30.04 1.04 -5.78
C ASN A 307 -30.69 -0.29 -5.37
N VAL A 308 -30.86 -1.24 -6.33
CA VAL A 308 -31.36 -2.59 -6.04
C VAL A 308 -30.50 -3.28 -4.97
N LEU A 309 -29.18 -3.26 -5.16
CA LEU A 309 -28.23 -3.89 -4.22
C LEU A 309 -28.24 -3.20 -2.85
N ARG A 310 -28.26 -1.86 -2.80
CA ARG A 310 -28.33 -1.09 -1.57
C ARG A 310 -29.56 -1.46 -0.74
N ASP A 311 -30.74 -1.44 -1.37
CA ASP A 311 -32.00 -1.66 -0.68
C ASP A 311 -32.17 -3.13 -0.26
N GLY A 312 -31.71 -4.07 -1.08
CA GLY A 312 -31.71 -5.49 -0.76
C GLY A 312 -30.75 -5.85 0.37
N LEU A 313 -29.50 -5.41 0.31
CA LEU A 313 -28.48 -5.70 1.33
C LEU A 313 -28.81 -5.01 2.67
N ARG A 314 -29.37 -3.78 2.62
CA ARG A 314 -29.83 -3.07 3.82
C ARG A 314 -30.91 -3.85 4.55
N ARG A 315 -31.90 -4.42 3.85
CA ARG A 315 -32.95 -5.29 4.44
C ARG A 315 -32.36 -6.53 5.12
N LYS A 316 -31.25 -7.08 4.59
CA LYS A 316 -30.53 -8.24 5.16
C LYS A 316 -29.50 -7.83 6.23
N LYS A 317 -29.41 -6.56 6.61
CA LYS A 317 -28.42 -6.01 7.55
C LYS A 317 -26.98 -6.34 7.13
N LEU A 318 -26.65 -6.16 5.84
CA LEU A 318 -25.34 -6.34 5.24
C LEU A 318 -24.77 -4.97 4.87
N ARG A 319 -23.46 -4.79 5.00
CA ARG A 319 -22.77 -3.55 4.63
C ARG A 319 -22.40 -3.61 3.16
N LEU A 320 -22.73 -2.55 2.40
CA LEU A 320 -22.38 -2.41 0.99
C LEU A 320 -21.38 -1.27 0.81
N LYS A 321 -20.36 -1.53 -0.02
CA LYS A 321 -19.45 -0.53 -0.60
C LYS A 321 -19.48 -0.66 -2.12
N TRP A 322 -19.41 0.46 -2.82
CA TRP A 322 -19.30 0.49 -4.28
C TRP A 322 -18.44 1.64 -4.75
N HIS A 323 -17.99 1.58 -6.01
CA HIS A 323 -17.39 2.71 -6.69
C HIS A 323 -18.50 3.60 -7.28
N THR A 324 -18.28 4.92 -7.31
CA THR A 324 -19.26 5.83 -7.92
C THR A 324 -19.40 5.52 -9.40
N ALA A 325 -20.63 5.68 -9.93
CA ALA A 325 -20.92 5.38 -11.32
C ALA A 325 -20.06 6.22 -12.28
N GLN A 326 -19.84 7.49 -11.94
CA GLN A 326 -19.04 8.43 -12.74
C GLN A 326 -17.55 8.01 -12.81
N LEU A 327 -16.95 7.59 -11.68
CA LEU A 327 -15.57 7.09 -11.69
C LEU A 327 -15.43 5.81 -12.52
N SER A 328 -16.38 4.88 -12.38
CA SER A 328 -16.40 3.65 -13.18
C SER A 328 -16.61 3.93 -14.67
N PHE A 329 -17.44 4.92 -15.02
CA PHE A 329 -17.62 5.38 -16.38
C PHE A 329 -16.30 5.91 -16.95
N MET A 330 -15.62 6.81 -16.25
CA MET A 330 -14.34 7.37 -16.68
C MET A 330 -13.23 6.31 -16.76
N GLU A 331 -13.19 5.35 -15.81
CA GLU A 331 -12.29 4.21 -15.89
C GLU A 331 -12.47 3.45 -17.20
N GLY A 332 -13.72 3.18 -17.59
CA GLY A 332 -14.02 2.51 -18.85
C GLY A 332 -13.59 3.30 -20.08
N VAL A 333 -13.85 4.59 -20.08
CA VAL A 333 -13.41 5.49 -21.17
C VAL A 333 -11.91 5.42 -21.38
N PHE A 334 -11.11 5.54 -20.29
CA PHE A 334 -9.65 5.50 -20.39
C PHE A 334 -9.11 4.09 -20.63
N ALA A 335 -9.73 3.04 -20.08
CA ALA A 335 -9.32 1.65 -20.33
C ALA A 335 -9.53 1.21 -21.77
N ARG A 336 -10.47 1.84 -22.49
CA ARG A 336 -10.87 1.48 -23.85
C ARG A 336 -10.53 2.55 -24.88
N GLY A 337 -10.00 3.68 -24.42
CA GLY A 337 -9.71 4.86 -25.21
C GLY A 337 -8.57 4.70 -26.20
N ASP A 338 -8.40 5.71 -27.02
CA ASP A 338 -7.33 5.82 -27.99
C ASP A 338 -6.53 7.12 -27.74
N ARG A 339 -5.53 7.39 -28.59
CA ARG A 339 -4.60 8.52 -28.38
C ARG A 339 -5.26 9.92 -28.44
N ARG A 340 -6.48 10.04 -28.96
CA ARG A 340 -7.24 11.33 -28.95
C ARG A 340 -7.55 11.79 -27.53
N LEU A 341 -7.62 10.84 -26.58
CA LEU A 341 -7.80 11.15 -25.16
C LEU A 341 -6.63 11.94 -24.56
N GLY A 342 -5.46 11.99 -25.22
CA GLY A 342 -4.35 12.84 -24.81
C GLY A 342 -4.74 14.32 -24.72
N ALA A 343 -5.43 14.85 -25.75
CA ALA A 343 -5.92 16.21 -25.76
C ALA A 343 -6.97 16.47 -24.66
N VAL A 344 -7.82 15.46 -24.38
CA VAL A 344 -8.81 15.56 -23.28
C VAL A 344 -8.10 15.65 -21.93
N LEU A 345 -7.04 14.88 -21.70
CA LEU A 345 -6.24 14.95 -20.47
C LEU A 345 -5.61 16.33 -20.27
N GLU A 346 -4.98 16.91 -21.32
CA GLU A 346 -4.43 18.25 -21.28
C GLU A 346 -5.51 19.26 -20.93
N ARG A 347 -6.66 19.20 -21.61
CA ARG A 347 -7.78 20.11 -21.36
C ARG A 347 -8.38 19.96 -19.98
N ALA A 348 -8.47 18.74 -19.43
CA ALA A 348 -8.93 18.51 -18.07
C ALA A 348 -7.98 19.14 -17.03
N VAL A 349 -6.67 19.07 -17.25
CA VAL A 349 -5.68 19.76 -16.42
C VAL A 349 -5.85 21.27 -16.46
N ASP A 350 -6.11 21.86 -17.64
CA ASP A 350 -6.39 23.30 -17.77
C ASP A 350 -7.67 23.72 -17.02
N LEU A 351 -8.68 22.84 -16.98
CA LEU A 351 -9.93 23.06 -16.23
C LEU A 351 -9.78 22.79 -14.72
N GLY A 352 -8.59 22.46 -14.25
CA GLY A 352 -8.29 22.30 -12.83
C GLY A 352 -8.41 20.88 -12.28
N CYS A 353 -8.62 19.85 -13.12
CA CYS A 353 -8.62 18.47 -12.67
C CYS A 353 -7.25 18.10 -12.08
N ARG A 354 -7.23 17.71 -10.82
CA ARG A 354 -6.04 17.30 -10.05
C ARG A 354 -6.47 16.25 -9.03
N PHE A 355 -5.65 15.21 -8.86
CA PHE A 355 -5.88 14.20 -7.84
C PHE A 355 -7.22 13.46 -7.95
N ASP A 356 -7.72 13.21 -9.15
CA ASP A 356 -9.04 12.62 -9.44
C ASP A 356 -9.24 11.21 -8.88
N GLY A 357 -8.17 10.54 -8.41
CA GLY A 357 -8.26 9.31 -7.63
C GLY A 357 -8.85 9.49 -6.23
N TRP A 358 -8.96 10.74 -5.75
CA TRP A 358 -9.56 11.09 -4.47
C TRP A 358 -10.94 11.67 -4.72
N HIS A 359 -11.95 11.08 -4.07
CA HIS A 359 -13.36 11.45 -4.30
C HIS A 359 -13.63 12.95 -4.13
N GLU A 360 -12.99 13.60 -3.17
CA GLU A 360 -13.12 15.02 -2.86
C GLU A 360 -12.52 15.95 -3.93
N HIS A 361 -11.65 15.42 -4.80
CA HIS A 361 -11.01 16.18 -5.88
C HIS A 361 -11.58 15.87 -7.26
N PHE A 362 -12.36 14.79 -7.39
CA PHE A 362 -12.92 14.35 -8.66
C PHE A 362 -14.08 15.25 -9.09
N SER A 363 -13.95 15.91 -10.26
CA SER A 363 -15.01 16.72 -10.88
C SER A 363 -15.43 16.10 -12.21
N PHE A 364 -16.58 15.44 -12.22
CA PHE A 364 -17.11 14.82 -13.44
C PHE A 364 -17.49 15.86 -14.49
N ASP A 365 -18.00 17.04 -14.08
CA ASP A 365 -18.40 18.12 -14.98
C ASP A 365 -17.19 18.72 -15.72
N HIS A 366 -16.03 18.86 -15.06
CA HIS A 366 -14.80 19.31 -15.73
C HIS A 366 -14.34 18.30 -16.79
N TRP A 367 -14.48 16.99 -16.49
CA TRP A 367 -14.19 15.96 -17.48
C TRP A 367 -15.13 16.04 -18.69
N LEU A 368 -16.43 16.19 -18.48
CA LEU A 368 -17.38 16.34 -19.59
C LEU A 368 -17.09 17.60 -20.42
N ALA A 369 -16.74 18.70 -19.77
CA ALA A 369 -16.34 19.94 -20.45
C ALA A 369 -15.05 19.75 -21.27
N ALA A 370 -14.07 18.98 -20.76
CA ALA A 370 -12.86 18.65 -21.51
C ALA A 370 -13.16 17.81 -22.75
N PHE A 371 -14.02 16.80 -22.64
CA PHE A 371 -14.48 16.02 -23.79
C PHE A 371 -15.19 16.86 -24.84
N ALA A 372 -16.13 17.71 -24.41
CA ALA A 372 -16.86 18.62 -25.30
C ALA A 372 -15.92 19.57 -26.03
N ALA A 373 -14.94 20.16 -25.33
CA ALA A 373 -13.94 21.05 -25.92
C ALA A 373 -13.07 20.35 -26.98
N CYS A 374 -12.87 19.03 -26.86
CA CYS A 374 -12.15 18.22 -27.84
C CYS A 374 -13.04 17.60 -28.93
N GLY A 375 -14.35 17.85 -28.92
CA GLY A 375 -15.32 17.28 -29.88
C GLY A 375 -15.47 15.77 -29.76
N LEU A 376 -15.28 15.20 -28.58
CA LEU A 376 -15.35 13.77 -28.33
C LEU A 376 -16.52 13.43 -27.40
N ASP A 377 -17.20 12.32 -27.70
CA ASP A 377 -18.22 11.74 -26.82
C ASP A 377 -17.58 10.65 -25.95
N PRO A 378 -17.50 10.78 -24.62
CA PRO A 378 -16.96 9.74 -23.76
C PRO A 378 -17.78 8.43 -23.82
N ALA A 379 -19.11 8.48 -24.01
CA ALA A 379 -19.95 7.28 -24.08
C ALA A 379 -19.63 6.43 -25.31
N TRP A 380 -19.14 7.04 -26.40
CA TRP A 380 -18.75 6.33 -27.61
C TRP A 380 -17.68 5.25 -27.33
N TYR A 381 -16.76 5.47 -26.38
CA TYR A 381 -15.72 4.51 -26.02
C TYR A 381 -16.27 3.27 -25.30
N LEU A 382 -17.45 3.35 -24.70
CA LEU A 382 -18.05 2.28 -23.89
C LEU A 382 -18.95 1.33 -24.70
N ARG A 383 -19.17 1.60 -26.00
CA ARG A 383 -20.01 0.77 -26.88
C ARG A 383 -19.47 -0.64 -27.07
N THR A 384 -20.31 -1.56 -27.48
CA THR A 384 -19.89 -2.83 -28.08
C THR A 384 -19.02 -2.57 -29.31
N ARG A 385 -17.96 -3.33 -29.50
CA ARG A 385 -17.08 -3.28 -30.67
C ARG A 385 -17.25 -4.56 -31.49
N ASP A 386 -17.07 -4.45 -32.80
CA ASP A 386 -17.03 -5.60 -33.68
C ASP A 386 -15.69 -6.34 -33.53
N GLU A 387 -15.71 -7.68 -33.68
CA GLU A 387 -14.47 -8.49 -33.59
C GLU A 387 -13.46 -8.14 -34.70
N GLN A 388 -13.95 -7.61 -35.84
CA GLN A 388 -13.12 -7.18 -36.97
C GLN A 388 -12.61 -5.74 -36.80
N GLU A 389 -13.15 -4.96 -35.85
CA GLU A 389 -12.72 -3.61 -35.61
C GLU A 389 -11.24 -3.58 -35.16
N THR A 390 -10.48 -2.63 -35.71
CA THR A 390 -9.10 -2.36 -35.24
C THR A 390 -9.17 -1.71 -33.88
N LEU A 391 -8.63 -2.39 -32.86
CA LEU A 391 -8.63 -1.90 -31.49
C LEU A 391 -7.40 -1.02 -31.21
N PRO A 392 -7.49 -0.04 -30.29
CA PRO A 392 -6.39 0.86 -29.98
C PRO A 392 -5.08 0.17 -29.55
N TRP A 393 -5.16 -1.09 -29.12
CA TRP A 393 -4.04 -1.90 -28.63
C TRP A 393 -3.62 -3.05 -29.57
N ASP A 394 -4.16 -3.17 -30.78
CA ASP A 394 -3.89 -4.31 -31.68
C ASP A 394 -2.42 -4.37 -32.14
N HIS A 395 -1.68 -3.26 -32.06
CA HIS A 395 -0.23 -3.19 -32.33
C HIS A 395 0.64 -3.54 -31.10
N ILE A 396 0.04 -3.74 -29.94
CA ILE A 396 0.71 -4.21 -28.73
C ILE A 396 0.48 -5.71 -28.60
N ASP A 397 1.52 -6.51 -28.81
CA ASP A 397 1.43 -7.96 -28.84
C ASP A 397 1.69 -8.55 -27.43
N CYS A 398 0.65 -9.06 -26.80
CA CYS A 398 0.77 -9.77 -25.52
C CYS A 398 1.16 -11.24 -25.68
N GLY A 399 1.34 -11.73 -26.90
CA GLY A 399 1.66 -13.10 -27.24
C GLY A 399 0.44 -14.03 -27.38
N ILE A 400 -0.80 -13.51 -27.19
CA ILE A 400 -2.04 -14.27 -27.36
C ILE A 400 -2.74 -13.79 -28.64
N PRO A 401 -3.03 -14.69 -29.60
CA PRO A 401 -3.73 -14.32 -30.82
C PRO A 401 -5.14 -13.79 -30.55
N LYS A 402 -5.58 -12.77 -31.30
CA LYS A 402 -6.94 -12.19 -31.24
C LYS A 402 -8.02 -13.27 -31.41
N ALA A 403 -7.76 -14.27 -32.28
CA ALA A 403 -8.65 -15.42 -32.50
C ALA A 403 -8.91 -16.25 -31.24
N PHE A 404 -7.92 -16.38 -30.34
CA PHE A 404 -8.13 -17.07 -29.05
C PHE A 404 -9.12 -16.30 -28.16
N PHE A 405 -8.98 -14.98 -28.06
CA PHE A 405 -9.92 -14.16 -27.30
C PHE A 405 -11.34 -14.23 -27.87
N ALA A 406 -11.49 -14.23 -29.21
CA ALA A 406 -12.79 -14.41 -29.86
C ALA A 406 -13.41 -15.80 -29.61
N ALA A 407 -12.60 -16.85 -29.60
CA ALA A 407 -13.05 -18.20 -29.24
C ALA A 407 -13.51 -18.28 -27.78
N GLU A 408 -12.76 -17.70 -26.86
CA GLU A 408 -13.11 -17.63 -25.42
C GLU A 408 -14.36 -16.77 -25.17
N ARG A 409 -14.58 -15.72 -25.95
CA ARG A 409 -15.81 -14.92 -25.91
C ARG A 409 -17.01 -15.76 -26.31
N ARG A 410 -16.92 -16.54 -27.42
CA ARG A 410 -18.00 -17.46 -27.83
C ARG A 410 -18.29 -18.51 -26.75
N ARG A 411 -17.24 -19.09 -26.13
CA ARG A 411 -17.42 -20.03 -25.00
C ARG A 411 -18.10 -19.36 -23.79
N ALA A 412 -17.83 -18.09 -23.53
CA ALA A 412 -18.55 -17.37 -22.50
C ALA A 412 -20.04 -17.28 -22.74
N ILE A 413 -20.44 -16.96 -23.96
CA ILE A 413 -21.84 -16.82 -24.36
C ILE A 413 -22.57 -18.17 -24.29
N SER A 414 -21.91 -19.28 -24.69
CA SER A 414 -22.47 -20.64 -24.56
C SER A 414 -22.42 -21.21 -23.14
N GLY A 415 -21.76 -20.53 -22.20
CA GLY A 415 -21.61 -21.01 -20.83
C GLY A 415 -20.57 -22.14 -20.66
N ASP A 416 -19.68 -22.33 -21.65
CA ASP A 416 -18.68 -23.39 -21.61
C ASP A 416 -17.52 -23.02 -20.69
N TYR A 417 -17.10 -23.94 -19.83
CA TYR A 417 -15.96 -23.79 -18.95
C TYR A 417 -14.64 -24.09 -19.68
N THR A 418 -13.63 -23.23 -19.48
CA THR A 418 -12.26 -23.46 -19.94
C THR A 418 -11.40 -23.88 -18.74
N PRO A 419 -10.88 -25.11 -18.72
CA PRO A 419 -10.10 -25.61 -17.59
C PRO A 419 -8.77 -24.91 -17.46
N ASP A 420 -8.21 -24.94 -16.23
CA ASP A 420 -6.87 -24.44 -15.92
C ASP A 420 -5.81 -25.35 -16.54
N CYS A 421 -4.87 -24.79 -17.30
CA CYS A 421 -3.81 -25.57 -17.92
C CYS A 421 -2.78 -26.14 -16.95
N ARG A 422 -2.77 -25.74 -15.66
CA ARG A 422 -2.00 -26.41 -14.60
C ARG A 422 -2.41 -27.87 -14.41
N GLY A 423 -3.67 -28.22 -14.73
CA GLY A 423 -4.19 -29.59 -14.71
C GLY A 423 -3.77 -30.45 -15.90
N GLY A 424 -2.80 -30.06 -16.68
CA GLY A 424 -2.22 -30.83 -17.77
C GLY A 424 -2.89 -30.67 -19.14
N LYS A 425 -4.06 -29.99 -19.25
CA LYS A 425 -4.72 -29.70 -20.53
C LYS A 425 -4.41 -28.26 -21.00
N CYS A 426 -3.56 -28.15 -22.01
CA CYS A 426 -3.27 -26.84 -22.61
C CYS A 426 -4.54 -26.24 -23.24
N SER A 427 -4.83 -24.96 -22.91
CA SER A 427 -5.96 -24.22 -23.47
C SER A 427 -5.72 -23.69 -24.89
N GLY A 428 -4.51 -23.85 -25.45
CA GLY A 428 -4.16 -23.39 -26.80
C GLY A 428 -4.04 -21.87 -26.92
N CYS A 429 -3.68 -21.15 -25.86
CA CYS A 429 -3.58 -19.69 -25.88
C CYS A 429 -2.39 -19.13 -26.67
N GLY A 430 -1.47 -19.97 -27.15
CA GLY A 430 -0.35 -19.57 -28.01
C GLY A 430 0.86 -18.95 -27.29
N ILE A 431 0.84 -18.86 -25.96
CA ILE A 431 1.93 -18.22 -25.19
C ILE A 431 3.14 -19.14 -25.06
N CYS A 432 2.92 -20.41 -24.69
CA CYS A 432 4.01 -21.35 -24.43
C CYS A 432 4.55 -21.90 -25.75
N ASP A 433 5.86 -21.85 -25.94
CA ASP A 433 6.60 -22.63 -26.95
C ASP A 433 7.03 -23.99 -26.40
N PHE A 434 6.82 -24.25 -25.11
CA PHE A 434 7.17 -25.45 -24.37
C PHE A 434 8.68 -25.71 -24.22
N ASP A 435 9.50 -24.75 -24.59
CA ASP A 435 10.95 -24.74 -24.45
C ASP A 435 11.42 -23.59 -23.54
N ALA A 436 11.73 -22.44 -24.11
CA ALA A 436 12.16 -21.27 -23.39
C ALA A 436 11.03 -20.62 -22.60
N LEU A 437 9.85 -20.58 -23.18
CA LEU A 437 8.65 -19.98 -22.60
C LEU A 437 7.62 -21.05 -22.23
N ARG A 438 7.68 -21.53 -21.03
CA ARG A 438 6.77 -22.54 -20.47
C ARG A 438 6.33 -22.17 -19.06
N MET A 439 5.31 -22.84 -18.60
CA MET A 439 4.91 -22.78 -17.19
C MET A 439 6.03 -23.36 -16.32
N ARG A 440 6.45 -22.65 -15.31
CA ARG A 440 7.46 -23.09 -14.34
C ARG A 440 6.82 -23.14 -12.96
N LEU A 441 6.49 -24.35 -12.54
CA LEU A 441 6.02 -24.68 -11.21
C LEU A 441 7.18 -25.25 -10.40
N ILE A 442 7.18 -24.98 -9.12
CA ILE A 442 8.18 -25.51 -8.19
C ILE A 442 7.59 -26.74 -7.52
N ASP A 443 8.14 -27.92 -7.81
CA ASP A 443 7.67 -29.18 -7.24
C ASP A 443 8.36 -29.50 -5.91
N ASP A 444 9.57 -28.96 -5.67
CA ASP A 444 10.36 -29.19 -4.46
C ASP A 444 9.93 -28.22 -3.35
N ALA A 445 9.29 -28.78 -2.32
CA ALA A 445 8.72 -28.03 -1.21
C ALA A 445 9.66 -27.90 0.01
N GLU A 446 10.93 -28.34 -0.09
CA GLU A 446 11.83 -28.22 1.04
C GLU A 446 12.20 -26.76 1.30
N MET A 447 11.74 -26.27 2.44
CA MET A 447 12.25 -25.01 2.98
C MET A 447 13.74 -25.20 3.29
N PRO A 448 14.58 -24.20 2.96
CA PRO A 448 15.98 -24.28 3.35
C PRO A 448 16.06 -24.50 4.87
N PRO A 449 17.05 -25.26 5.35
CA PRO A 449 17.27 -25.39 6.77
C PRO A 449 17.29 -24.00 7.39
N GLN A 450 16.65 -23.86 8.52
CA GLN A 450 16.66 -22.59 9.23
C GLN A 450 18.12 -22.14 9.35
N PRO A 451 18.47 -20.89 8.99
CA PRO A 451 19.78 -20.38 9.36
C PRO A 451 19.93 -20.64 10.86
N PRO A 452 21.16 -20.96 11.34
CA PRO A 452 21.36 -21.25 12.75
C PRO A 452 20.61 -20.20 13.53
N THR A 453 19.65 -20.64 14.28
CA THR A 453 18.84 -19.77 15.14
C THR A 453 19.86 -18.93 15.87
N ARG A 454 19.90 -17.62 15.64
CA ARG A 454 20.17 -16.72 16.76
C ARG A 454 19.29 -17.31 17.84
N GLU A 455 19.90 -17.83 18.92
CA GLU A 455 19.16 -18.50 19.98
C GLU A 455 17.87 -17.71 20.20
N LEU A 456 16.78 -18.21 19.65
CA LEU A 456 15.47 -17.63 19.84
C LEU A 456 15.14 -18.01 21.26
N PHE A 457 15.51 -17.10 22.15
CA PHE A 457 15.17 -17.24 23.54
C PHE A 457 13.66 -17.38 23.61
N THR A 458 13.19 -18.49 24.11
CA THR A 458 11.86 -18.57 24.71
C THR A 458 11.78 -17.41 25.70
N PRO A 459 10.93 -16.40 25.46
CA PRO A 459 10.85 -15.27 26.37
C PRO A 459 10.51 -15.84 27.75
N ASP A 460 11.43 -15.78 28.68
CA ASP A 460 11.08 -15.86 30.07
C ASP A 460 10.17 -14.64 30.31
N ASN A 461 8.86 -14.91 30.30
CA ASN A 461 7.84 -13.87 30.44
C ASN A 461 7.96 -13.10 31.76
N GLU A 462 8.77 -13.58 32.70
CA GLU A 462 9.03 -12.96 33.98
C GLU A 462 10.24 -12.05 33.98
N ALA A 463 11.26 -12.28 33.16
CA ALA A 463 12.46 -11.44 33.11
C ALA A 463 12.15 -10.07 32.49
N ARG A 464 12.48 -9.03 33.22
CA ARG A 464 12.17 -7.64 32.87
C ARG A 464 13.37 -6.74 33.04
N TYR A 465 13.86 -6.20 31.93
CA TYR A 465 14.96 -5.24 31.93
C TYR A 465 14.51 -3.96 31.26
N LYS A 466 15.01 -2.82 31.70
CA LYS A 466 14.69 -1.51 31.12
C LYS A 466 15.96 -0.72 30.88
N ILE A 467 16.07 -0.18 29.66
CA ILE A 467 17.15 0.76 29.30
C ILE A 467 16.47 2.08 28.95
N ARG A 468 16.92 3.16 29.57
CA ARG A 468 16.57 4.54 29.23
C ARG A 468 17.62 5.10 28.31
N LEU A 469 17.19 5.71 27.21
CA LEU A 469 18.04 6.29 26.18
C LEU A 469 17.73 7.77 26.03
N ARG A 470 18.79 8.59 25.85
CA ARG A 470 18.67 9.99 25.46
C ARG A 470 19.06 10.13 23.98
N LEU A 471 18.18 10.74 23.20
CA LEU A 471 18.34 10.87 21.75
C LEU A 471 18.41 12.33 21.34
N ARG A 472 19.19 12.56 20.29
CA ARG A 472 19.19 13.79 19.49
C ARG A 472 18.26 13.64 18.30
N LYS A 473 17.55 14.74 17.97
CA LYS A 473 16.75 14.91 16.78
C LYS A 473 17.06 16.28 16.19
N ASP A 474 17.79 16.36 15.09
CA ASP A 474 18.26 17.64 14.54
C ASP A 474 18.26 17.68 13.01
N GLY A 475 18.69 18.79 12.44
CA GLY A 475 18.78 19.00 11.00
C GLY A 475 17.43 18.78 10.30
N LYS A 476 17.40 17.98 9.23
CA LYS A 476 16.18 17.65 8.50
C LYS A 476 15.20 16.82 9.34
N ALA A 477 15.69 16.04 10.28
CA ALA A 477 14.85 15.20 11.14
C ALA A 477 13.90 16.02 12.04
N ARG A 478 14.20 17.31 12.34
CA ARG A 478 13.28 18.20 13.08
C ARG A 478 11.90 18.30 12.44
N MET A 479 11.78 18.05 11.13
CA MET A 479 10.52 18.08 10.40
C MET A 479 9.70 16.79 10.51
N VAL A 480 10.26 15.72 11.07
CA VAL A 480 9.57 14.45 11.31
C VAL A 480 8.60 14.60 12.47
N ALA A 481 7.33 14.28 12.28
CA ALA A 481 6.31 14.36 13.33
C ALA A 481 6.51 13.26 14.38
N HIS A 482 5.81 13.35 15.52
CA HIS A 482 6.01 12.44 16.65
C HIS A 482 5.69 10.97 16.30
N LEU A 483 4.59 10.71 15.60
CA LEU A 483 4.21 9.34 15.19
C LEU A 483 5.22 8.74 14.22
N GLU A 484 5.76 9.54 13.32
CA GLU A 484 6.81 9.15 12.39
C GLU A 484 8.14 8.89 13.15
N PHE A 485 8.48 9.71 14.14
CA PHE A 485 9.62 9.47 15.02
C PHE A 485 9.50 8.13 15.75
N MET A 486 8.32 7.81 16.30
CA MET A 486 8.06 6.50 16.91
C MET A 486 8.30 5.37 15.90
N THR A 487 7.81 5.52 14.67
CA THR A 487 8.01 4.54 13.59
C THR A 487 9.49 4.35 13.24
N VAL A 488 10.27 5.43 13.16
CA VAL A 488 11.73 5.38 12.94
C VAL A 488 12.42 4.56 14.03
N ILE A 489 12.08 4.82 15.30
CA ILE A 489 12.66 4.09 16.45
C ILE A 489 12.25 2.61 16.42
N HIS A 490 10.97 2.29 16.21
CA HIS A 490 10.50 0.90 16.13
C HIS A 490 11.26 0.12 15.05
N ARG A 491 11.43 0.70 13.87
CA ARG A 491 12.18 0.06 12.76
C ARG A 491 13.67 -0.07 13.08
N ALA A 492 14.28 0.96 13.68
CA ALA A 492 15.70 0.91 14.06
C ALA A 492 15.99 -0.16 15.12
N VAL A 493 15.13 -0.28 16.13
CA VAL A 493 15.26 -1.32 17.18
C VAL A 493 15.13 -2.73 16.60
N ARG A 494 14.21 -2.94 15.64
CA ARG A 494 14.07 -4.23 14.94
C ARG A 494 15.30 -4.55 14.09
N ARG A 495 15.81 -3.61 13.31
CA ARG A 495 17.06 -3.79 12.54
C ARG A 495 18.27 -4.05 13.43
N ALA A 496 18.32 -3.39 14.58
CA ALA A 496 19.36 -3.60 15.57
C ALA A 496 19.30 -4.99 16.25
N GLY A 497 18.18 -5.71 16.10
CA GLY A 497 17.97 -7.04 16.69
C GLY A 497 17.94 -7.01 18.23
N LEU A 498 17.47 -5.91 18.82
CA LEU A 498 17.37 -5.79 20.28
C LEU A 498 16.26 -6.71 20.82
N PRO A 499 16.45 -7.36 21.99
CA PRO A 499 15.53 -8.33 22.57
C PRO A 499 14.33 -7.64 23.25
N LEU A 500 13.45 -7.00 22.45
CA LEU A 500 12.30 -6.26 22.93
C LEU A 500 11.19 -7.14 23.47
N ARG A 501 10.56 -6.67 24.53
CA ARG A 501 9.25 -7.18 24.97
C ARG A 501 8.13 -6.62 24.10
N PHE A 502 7.05 -7.39 24.01
CA PHE A 502 5.85 -7.00 23.28
C PHE A 502 4.61 -7.00 24.20
N SER A 503 3.62 -6.19 23.83
CA SER A 503 2.33 -6.20 24.51
C SER A 503 1.60 -7.53 24.27
N GLN A 504 0.75 -7.94 25.22
CA GLN A 504 -0.17 -9.06 25.08
C GLN A 504 -1.41 -8.60 24.31
N GLY A 505 -1.88 -9.40 23.36
CA GLY A 505 -3.12 -9.13 22.63
C GLY A 505 -3.05 -9.40 21.14
N PHE A 506 -4.11 -9.01 20.42
CA PHE A 506 -4.27 -9.32 18.98
C PHE A 506 -3.31 -8.56 18.06
N HIS A 507 -2.73 -7.47 18.52
CA HIS A 507 -1.73 -6.66 17.81
C HIS A 507 -0.57 -6.40 18.75
N PRO A 508 0.36 -7.36 18.91
CA PRO A 508 1.53 -7.17 19.76
C PRO A 508 2.34 -5.98 19.28
N ALA A 509 2.48 -4.96 20.12
CA ALA A 509 3.32 -3.79 19.86
C ALA A 509 4.61 -3.86 20.70
N PRO A 510 5.76 -3.41 20.17
CA PRO A 510 6.98 -3.27 20.95
C PRO A 510 6.75 -2.40 22.20
N ARG A 511 7.28 -2.85 23.33
CA ARG A 511 7.22 -2.12 24.59
C ARG A 511 8.31 -1.04 24.62
N ILE A 512 8.00 0.11 24.00
CA ILE A 512 8.83 1.31 24.00
C ILE A 512 7.99 2.46 24.54
N SER A 513 8.48 3.15 25.56
CA SER A 513 7.83 4.34 26.10
C SER A 513 8.49 5.60 25.55
N PHE A 514 7.68 6.52 25.08
CA PHE A 514 8.11 7.78 24.49
C PHE A 514 7.72 8.97 25.40
N PRO A 515 8.42 10.11 25.31
CA PRO A 515 8.04 11.34 25.97
C PRO A 515 6.83 11.99 25.28
N ASP A 516 6.40 13.14 25.79
CA ASP A 516 5.43 13.97 25.10
C ASP A 516 5.94 14.45 23.73
N ALA A 517 5.00 14.68 22.81
CA ALA A 517 5.31 15.03 21.44
C ALA A 517 6.12 16.32 21.31
N LEU A 518 7.31 16.24 20.72
CA LEU A 518 8.08 17.41 20.30
C LEU A 518 7.40 18.06 19.08
N PRO A 519 7.14 19.39 19.10
CA PRO A 519 6.56 20.06 17.93
C PRO A 519 7.44 19.94 16.68
N THR A 520 6.81 19.78 15.53
CA THR A 520 7.51 19.77 14.23
C THR A 520 8.27 21.08 14.01
N GLY A 521 9.51 20.99 13.56
CA GLY A 521 10.42 22.13 13.39
C GLY A 521 11.34 22.39 14.59
N VAL A 522 11.07 21.78 15.75
CA VAL A 522 11.91 21.87 16.96
C VAL A 522 12.96 20.77 16.95
N GLU A 523 14.21 21.15 17.21
CA GLU A 523 15.32 20.23 17.44
C GLU A 523 15.36 19.78 18.90
N SER A 524 16.02 18.67 19.17
CA SER A 524 16.17 18.17 20.54
C SER A 524 17.50 17.43 20.73
N ASP A 525 18.14 17.65 21.90
CA ASP A 525 19.23 16.84 22.43
C ASP A 525 18.75 15.99 23.63
N ALA A 526 17.45 16.02 23.94
CA ALA A 526 16.89 15.42 25.15
C ALA A 526 15.55 14.72 24.91
N GLU A 527 15.44 13.91 23.82
CA GLU A 527 14.34 12.98 23.66
C GLU A 527 14.64 11.71 24.47
N ILE A 528 13.83 11.44 25.49
CA ILE A 528 14.05 10.32 26.41
C ILE A 528 13.10 9.20 26.04
N ILE A 529 13.61 8.00 25.76
CA ILE A 529 12.79 6.80 25.54
C ILE A 529 13.21 5.65 26.45
N ASP A 530 12.26 4.81 26.85
CA ASP A 530 12.55 3.58 27.58
C ASP A 530 12.27 2.37 26.69
N LEU A 531 13.24 1.43 26.63
CA LEU A 531 13.10 0.14 25.98
C LEU A 531 12.89 -0.94 27.04
N GLU A 532 11.78 -1.70 26.95
CA GLU A 532 11.57 -2.89 27.78
C GLU A 532 12.11 -4.12 27.06
N LEU A 533 13.02 -4.86 27.73
CA LEU A 533 13.71 -6.02 27.17
C LEU A 533 13.36 -7.29 27.94
N PHE A 534 13.38 -8.42 27.26
CA PHE A 534 13.24 -9.75 27.88
C PHE A 534 14.60 -10.39 28.24
N GLN A 535 15.70 -9.82 27.76
CA GLN A 535 17.07 -10.23 28.06
C GLN A 535 17.92 -9.04 28.47
N PRO A 536 18.92 -9.22 29.34
CA PRO A 536 19.86 -8.16 29.67
C PRO A 536 20.79 -7.87 28.48
N ILE A 537 20.98 -6.60 28.21
CA ILE A 537 22.00 -6.08 27.30
C ILE A 537 22.60 -4.83 27.95
N SER A 538 23.88 -4.57 27.76
CA SER A 538 24.47 -3.33 28.29
C SER A 538 23.92 -2.10 27.54
N ALA A 539 23.80 -0.99 28.23
CA ALA A 539 23.32 0.25 27.63
C ALA A 539 24.21 0.70 26.46
N GLU A 540 25.54 0.54 26.59
CA GLU A 540 26.52 0.87 25.54
C GLU A 540 26.33 0.01 24.28
N ALA A 541 26.03 -1.29 24.46
CA ALA A 541 25.77 -2.18 23.35
C ALA A 541 24.47 -1.78 22.63
N ALA A 542 23.42 -1.41 23.38
CA ALA A 542 22.16 -0.92 22.81
C ALA A 542 22.37 0.39 22.05
N VAL A 543 23.09 1.37 22.62
CA VAL A 543 23.45 2.63 21.97
C VAL A 543 24.21 2.39 20.67
N THR A 544 25.23 1.54 20.70
CA THR A 544 26.05 1.22 19.52
C THR A 544 25.22 0.57 18.43
N ALA A 545 24.38 -0.43 18.78
CA ALA A 545 23.55 -1.14 17.85
C ALA A 545 22.50 -0.21 17.18
N LEU A 546 21.86 0.68 17.95
CA LEU A 546 20.88 1.62 17.44
C LEU A 546 21.50 2.67 16.52
N ASN A 547 22.65 3.25 16.91
CA ASN A 547 23.31 4.28 16.12
C ASN A 547 23.78 3.79 14.73
N ARG A 548 23.96 2.49 14.56
CA ARG A 548 24.22 1.89 13.23
C ARG A 548 22.97 1.81 12.34
N GLN A 549 21.79 1.94 12.93
CA GLN A 549 20.51 1.74 12.25
C GLN A 549 19.69 3.02 12.10
N LEU A 550 20.01 4.05 12.89
CA LEU A 550 19.29 5.31 12.84
C LEU A 550 19.69 6.13 11.59
N PRO A 551 18.71 6.75 10.89
CA PRO A 551 19.02 7.64 9.79
C PRO A 551 19.63 8.95 10.26
N GLU A 552 20.22 9.70 9.32
CA GLU A 552 20.78 11.04 9.55
C GLU A 552 19.76 11.94 10.27
N GLY A 553 20.25 12.71 11.24
CA GLY A 553 19.44 13.60 12.07
C GLY A 553 18.83 12.93 13.33
N PHE A 554 19.04 11.61 13.50
CA PHE A 554 18.69 10.89 14.73
C PHE A 554 19.92 10.19 15.29
N ARG A 555 20.17 10.38 16.60
CA ARG A 555 21.30 9.75 17.27
C ARG A 555 21.00 9.50 18.74
N VAL A 556 21.31 8.32 19.23
CA VAL A 556 21.36 8.04 20.67
C VAL A 556 22.65 8.62 21.23
N LEU A 557 22.53 9.53 22.17
CA LEU A 557 23.65 10.21 22.81
C LEU A 557 24.23 9.38 23.96
N GLU A 558 23.35 8.83 24.79
CA GLU A 558 23.71 8.01 25.94
C GLU A 558 22.59 7.05 26.31
N GLY A 559 22.90 6.04 27.09
CA GLY A 559 21.93 5.07 27.63
C GLY A 559 22.32 4.65 29.04
N ALA A 560 21.33 4.35 29.87
CA ALA A 560 21.49 3.81 31.21
C ALA A 560 20.49 2.66 31.46
N THR A 561 20.95 1.67 32.21
CA THR A 561 20.05 0.66 32.78
C THR A 561 19.31 1.27 33.94
N VAL A 562 17.98 1.19 33.94
CA VAL A 562 17.12 1.71 35.02
C VAL A 562 16.30 0.60 35.61
N ASP A 563 15.86 0.79 36.88
CA ASP A 563 14.99 -0.18 37.54
C ASP A 563 13.70 -0.38 36.72
N TRP A 564 13.22 -1.62 36.69
CA TRP A 564 12.00 -1.96 35.98
C TRP A 564 10.80 -1.09 36.39
N LYS A 565 10.70 -0.74 37.68
CA LYS A 565 9.60 0.05 38.25
C LYS A 565 9.74 1.56 37.99
N THR A 566 10.87 2.01 37.45
CA THR A 566 11.04 3.43 37.10
C THR A 566 9.91 3.91 36.21
N ALA A 567 9.30 5.03 36.56
CA ALA A 567 8.20 5.62 35.82
C ALA A 567 8.61 5.94 34.36
N SER A 568 7.65 5.86 33.43
CA SER A 568 7.88 6.18 32.03
C SER A 568 8.36 7.64 31.84
N PRO A 569 9.06 7.96 30.75
CA PRO A 569 9.53 9.34 30.51
C PRO A 569 8.41 10.38 30.59
N SER A 570 7.25 10.11 29.96
CA SER A 570 6.09 11.02 29.98
C SER A 570 5.47 11.24 31.36
N ALA A 571 5.61 10.28 32.28
CA ALA A 571 5.12 10.40 33.65
C ALA A 571 6.16 11.05 34.61
N ASN A 572 7.43 10.95 34.27
CA ASN A 572 8.53 11.36 35.17
C ASN A 572 9.18 12.70 34.79
N ILE A 573 9.08 13.17 33.55
CA ILE A 573 9.59 14.49 33.15
C ILE A 573 8.71 15.58 33.74
N LYS A 574 9.29 16.39 34.64
CA LYS A 574 8.60 17.51 35.30
C LYS A 574 8.65 18.78 34.44
N VAL A 575 9.80 19.08 33.85
CA VAL A 575 9.97 20.22 32.96
C VAL A 575 10.91 19.89 31.80
N SER A 576 10.73 20.60 30.72
CA SER A 576 11.62 20.59 29.56
C SER A 576 12.24 21.97 29.36
N VAL A 577 13.53 22.02 29.05
CA VAL A 577 14.28 23.26 28.82
C VAL A 577 14.52 23.41 27.32
N TYR A 578 14.14 24.55 26.79
CA TYR A 578 14.30 24.91 25.38
C TYR A 578 15.17 26.14 25.21
N ARG A 579 15.99 26.17 24.18
CA ARG A 579 16.78 27.33 23.75
C ARG A 579 16.29 27.79 22.39
N LEU A 580 15.85 29.04 22.32
CA LEU A 580 15.43 29.69 21.07
C LEU A 580 16.54 30.68 20.68
N GLN A 581 17.11 30.51 19.48
CA GLN A 581 17.99 31.51 18.89
C GLN A 581 17.13 32.68 18.40
N LEU A 582 17.42 33.88 18.94
CA LEU A 582 16.70 35.10 18.58
C LEU A 582 17.08 35.59 17.18
N PRO A 583 16.17 36.28 16.48
CA PRO A 583 16.49 36.98 15.24
C PRO A 583 17.46 38.13 15.47
N GLU A 584 18.20 38.51 14.46
CA GLU A 584 19.16 39.64 14.53
C GLU A 584 18.65 40.81 13.68
N PRO A 585 18.41 42.01 14.29
CA PRO A 585 18.46 42.29 15.72
C PRO A 585 17.24 41.68 16.45
N PRO A 586 17.39 41.37 17.76
CA PRO A 586 16.24 40.94 18.57
C PRO A 586 15.25 42.11 18.75
N PRO A 587 13.95 41.83 18.99
CA PRO A 587 12.99 42.90 19.27
C PRO A 587 13.41 43.74 20.47
N ALA A 588 13.44 45.07 20.30
CA ALA A 588 13.93 45.99 21.32
C ALA A 588 13.13 45.95 22.63
N ASP A 589 11.85 45.52 22.55
CA ASP A 589 10.91 45.42 23.69
C ASP A 589 10.80 44.01 24.27
N LEU A 590 11.59 43.04 23.80
CA LEU A 590 11.47 41.64 24.20
C LEU A 590 11.60 41.45 25.71
N ALA A 591 12.54 42.13 26.36
CA ALA A 591 12.71 42.03 27.81
C ALA A 591 11.45 42.50 28.58
N SER A 592 10.80 43.58 28.10
CA SER A 592 9.56 44.08 28.69
C SER A 592 8.40 43.13 28.43
N ARG A 593 8.32 42.49 27.27
CA ARG A 593 7.29 41.48 26.97
C ARG A 593 7.45 40.25 27.85
N ILE A 594 8.67 39.79 28.09
CA ILE A 594 8.97 38.68 29.01
C ILE A 594 8.52 39.01 30.43
N ALA A 595 8.86 40.21 30.93
CA ALA A 595 8.46 40.68 32.27
C ALA A 595 6.93 40.69 32.39
N ALA A 596 6.24 41.32 31.43
CA ALA A 596 4.79 41.38 31.41
C ALA A 596 4.13 39.98 31.33
N PHE A 597 4.71 39.06 30.54
CA PHE A 597 4.24 37.68 30.49
C PHE A 597 4.36 36.96 31.83
N LEU A 598 5.47 37.15 32.57
CA LEU A 598 5.71 36.50 33.84
C LEU A 598 4.83 37.08 34.99
N GLU A 599 4.44 38.35 34.91
CA GLU A 599 3.54 39.00 35.87
C GLU A 599 2.08 38.68 35.64
N ALA A 600 1.69 38.30 34.43
CA ALA A 600 0.30 38.01 34.09
C ALA A 600 -0.19 36.71 34.73
N GLU A 601 -1.42 36.69 35.23
CA GLU A 601 -2.07 35.44 35.71
C GLU A 601 -2.48 34.49 34.58
N THR A 602 -2.91 35.05 33.43
CA THR A 602 -3.34 34.34 32.24
C THR A 602 -2.80 35.01 30.98
N VAL A 603 -2.34 34.21 30.02
CA VAL A 603 -1.91 34.68 28.69
C VAL A 603 -2.46 33.75 27.63
N THR A 604 -3.46 34.20 26.89
CA THR A 604 -4.11 33.40 25.84
C THR A 604 -3.42 33.54 24.48
N ALA A 605 -3.29 32.43 23.79
CA ALA A 605 -2.83 32.38 22.41
C ALA A 605 -3.73 31.46 21.58
N SER A 606 -3.99 31.83 20.34
CA SER A 606 -4.77 31.03 19.41
C SER A 606 -3.94 29.91 18.80
N ARG A 607 -4.47 28.70 18.81
CA ARG A 607 -3.88 27.53 18.17
C ARG A 607 -4.80 26.98 17.09
N ASP A 608 -4.32 26.91 15.86
CA ASP A 608 -4.99 26.22 14.78
C ASP A 608 -4.80 24.71 14.93
N LYS A 609 -5.90 23.95 15.02
CA LYS A 609 -5.93 22.47 15.04
C LYS A 609 -5.99 21.83 13.66
N GLY A 610 -5.97 22.62 12.59
CA GLY A 610 -6.29 22.16 11.25
C GLY A 610 -7.81 22.12 11.03
N ASN A 611 -8.26 21.96 9.77
CA ASN A 611 -9.67 21.93 9.38
C ASN A 611 -10.46 23.21 9.76
N GLY A 612 -9.79 24.36 9.87
CA GLY A 612 -10.39 25.65 10.21
C GLY A 612 -10.83 25.78 11.68
N ARG A 613 -10.45 24.84 12.56
CA ARG A 613 -10.78 24.89 13.99
C ARG A 613 -9.65 25.55 14.77
N VAL A 614 -9.91 26.76 15.27
CA VAL A 614 -9.03 27.50 16.18
C VAL A 614 -9.49 27.30 17.62
N ILE A 615 -8.55 27.08 18.55
CA ILE A 615 -8.81 27.03 19.99
C ILE A 615 -7.92 28.03 20.70
N GLU A 616 -8.39 28.57 21.80
CA GLU A 616 -7.58 29.39 22.71
C GLU A 616 -6.90 28.53 23.75
N VAL A 617 -5.61 28.81 24.02
CA VAL A 617 -4.78 28.09 24.97
C VAL A 617 -4.14 29.12 25.89
N ASP A 618 -4.28 28.92 27.20
CA ASP A 618 -3.54 29.72 28.19
C ASP A 618 -2.08 29.20 28.28
N LEU A 619 -1.14 30.05 27.96
CA LEU A 619 0.30 29.73 27.95
C LEU A 619 0.95 29.85 29.32
N ARG A 620 0.39 30.69 30.23
CA ARG A 620 1.05 31.09 31.48
C ARG A 620 1.30 29.94 32.45
N PRO A 621 0.30 29.02 32.71
CA PRO A 621 0.49 27.96 33.72
C PRO A 621 1.58 26.92 33.36
N GLY A 622 1.99 26.87 32.09
CA GLY A 622 3.01 25.92 31.62
C GLY A 622 4.43 26.44 31.70
N VAL A 623 4.63 27.76 31.93
CA VAL A 623 5.94 28.41 31.89
C VAL A 623 6.49 28.56 33.31
N THR A 624 7.62 27.91 33.59
CA THR A 624 8.32 27.95 34.90
C THR A 624 9.36 29.06 34.93
N ALA A 625 10.14 29.25 33.86
CA ALA A 625 11.14 30.31 33.77
C ALA A 625 11.34 30.75 32.31
N LEU A 626 11.70 32.04 32.15
CA LEU A 626 12.13 32.65 30.90
C LEU A 626 13.37 33.50 31.18
N GLU A 627 14.49 33.19 30.52
CA GLU A 627 15.78 33.86 30.78
C GLU A 627 16.46 34.21 29.45
N LEU A 628 16.96 35.44 29.33
CA LEU A 628 17.79 35.87 28.21
C LEU A 628 19.23 35.48 28.44
N ASP A 629 19.84 34.75 27.55
CA ASP A 629 21.24 34.34 27.56
C ASP A 629 21.91 34.76 26.22
N GLY A 630 22.50 35.95 26.25
CA GLY A 630 23.09 36.58 25.07
C GLY A 630 22.02 36.78 23.97
N ASN A 631 22.25 36.20 22.78
CA ASN A 631 21.28 36.23 21.66
C ASN A 631 20.35 35.00 21.63
N ALA A 632 20.00 34.48 22.80
CA ALA A 632 19.08 33.37 22.92
C ALA A 632 18.08 33.58 24.07
N LEU A 633 16.88 32.98 23.93
CA LEU A 633 15.89 32.90 25.00
C LEU A 633 15.82 31.45 25.49
N CYS A 634 16.11 31.22 26.76
CA CYS A 634 15.92 29.96 27.47
C CYS A 634 14.50 29.91 28.03
N MET A 635 13.74 28.87 27.70
CA MET A 635 12.36 28.66 28.13
C MET A 635 12.27 27.34 28.90
N THR A 636 11.86 27.39 30.16
CA THR A 636 11.62 26.21 31.01
C THR A 636 10.13 25.97 31.13
N LEU A 637 9.66 24.85 30.58
CA LEU A 637 8.26 24.55 30.45
C LEU A 637 7.89 23.25 31.18
N SER A 638 6.88 23.31 32.05
CA SER A 638 6.25 22.10 32.63
C SER A 638 5.22 21.48 31.73
N LYS A 639 4.59 22.27 30.86
CA LYS A 639 3.63 21.86 29.83
C LYS A 639 3.52 22.95 28.77
N GLY A 640 2.92 22.62 27.63
CA GLY A 640 2.65 23.59 26.57
C GLY A 640 3.61 23.49 25.39
N SER A 641 3.49 24.42 24.44
CA SER A 641 4.25 24.41 23.19
C SER A 641 5.30 25.54 23.18
N PRO A 642 6.61 25.22 23.05
CA PRO A 642 7.64 26.22 22.90
C PRO A 642 7.46 27.10 21.66
N THR A 643 6.85 26.56 20.59
CA THR A 643 6.59 27.33 19.37
C THR A 643 5.44 28.34 19.53
N LEU A 644 4.37 28.01 20.27
CA LEU A 644 3.30 28.96 20.57
C LEU A 644 3.81 30.09 21.50
N LEU A 645 4.58 29.73 22.51
CA LEU A 645 5.20 30.69 23.41
C LEU A 645 6.14 31.64 22.66
N ALA A 646 7.05 31.10 21.84
CA ALA A 646 7.95 31.90 21.02
C ALA A 646 7.18 32.85 20.08
N GLY A 647 6.12 32.39 19.44
CA GLY A 647 5.26 33.21 18.58
C GLY A 647 4.61 34.37 19.35
N HIS A 648 4.08 34.10 20.53
CA HIS A 648 3.49 35.12 21.38
C HIS A 648 4.49 36.18 21.80
N LEU A 649 5.67 35.75 22.33
CA LEU A 649 6.69 36.67 22.81
C LEU A 649 7.35 37.52 21.72
N LEU A 650 7.51 36.94 20.52
CA LEU A 650 8.12 37.60 19.36
C LEU A 650 7.13 38.32 18.45
N GLY A 651 5.82 38.11 18.65
CA GLY A 651 4.78 38.66 17.77
C GLY A 651 4.74 38.01 16.36
N LEU A 652 5.11 36.72 16.25
CA LEU A 652 5.24 35.98 15.01
C LEU A 652 4.07 35.01 14.77
N SER A 653 3.70 34.86 13.52
CA SER A 653 2.75 33.82 13.10
C SER A 653 3.33 32.41 13.26
N GLN A 654 2.49 31.38 13.28
CA GLN A 654 2.92 29.99 13.38
C GLN A 654 3.87 29.57 12.24
N ASN A 655 3.71 30.12 11.04
CA ASN A 655 4.59 29.82 9.91
C ASN A 655 5.99 30.44 10.07
N GLU A 656 6.06 31.67 10.56
CA GLU A 656 7.32 32.35 10.84
C GLU A 656 8.09 31.67 11.97
N VAL A 657 7.40 31.23 13.02
CA VAL A 657 8.02 30.50 14.15
C VAL A 657 8.66 29.19 13.72
N ARG A 658 8.10 28.49 12.70
CA ARG A 658 8.68 27.26 12.15
C ARG A 658 10.06 27.46 11.51
N CYS A 659 10.38 28.69 11.14
CA CYS A 659 11.69 29.06 10.60
C CYS A 659 12.73 29.34 11.69
N LEU A 660 12.30 29.49 12.95
CA LEU A 660 13.22 29.76 14.07
C LEU A 660 13.98 28.51 14.50
N ALA A 661 15.18 28.70 14.98
CA ALA A 661 16.01 27.65 15.59
C ALA A 661 15.61 27.47 17.07
N ILE A 662 14.69 26.55 17.31
CA ILE A 662 14.28 26.16 18.69
C ILE A 662 14.84 24.77 18.94
N ARG A 663 15.53 24.59 20.06
CA ARG A 663 16.11 23.31 20.46
C ARG A 663 15.77 23.00 21.93
N LYS A 664 15.26 21.79 22.18
CA LYS A 664 15.12 21.21 23.51
C LYS A 664 16.49 20.74 23.97
N ILE A 665 17.04 21.37 25.00
CA ILE A 665 18.41 21.14 25.45
C ILE A 665 18.49 20.24 26.70
N GLY A 666 17.38 20.05 27.41
CA GLY A 666 17.37 19.22 28.62
C GLY A 666 15.96 18.93 29.13
N VAL A 667 15.91 18.01 30.08
CA VAL A 667 14.73 17.67 30.88
C VAL A 667 15.11 17.53 32.34
N ILE A 668 14.16 17.81 33.26
CA ILE A 668 14.30 17.60 34.70
C ILE A 668 13.22 16.61 35.12
N PHE A 669 13.63 15.55 35.81
CA PHE A 669 12.73 14.51 36.31
C PHE A 669 12.11 14.88 37.66
N SER A 670 10.99 14.24 38.02
CA SER A 670 10.28 14.48 39.29
C SER A 670 11.00 13.92 40.52
N ASP A 671 11.79 12.86 40.36
CA ASP A 671 12.58 12.27 41.46
C ASP A 671 13.92 12.99 41.57
N ALA A 672 14.17 13.54 42.76
CA ALA A 672 15.24 14.46 43.11
C ALA A 672 16.58 14.27 42.39
N GLY A 673 16.97 15.26 41.61
CA GLY A 673 18.40 15.59 41.37
C GLY A 673 19.04 15.08 40.09
N GLU A 674 18.39 14.29 39.24
CA GLU A 674 18.94 13.88 37.93
C GLU A 674 18.49 14.85 36.83
N THR A 675 19.41 15.70 36.38
CA THR A 675 19.28 16.46 35.14
C THR A 675 19.91 15.65 34.01
N ALA A 676 19.18 15.39 32.95
CA ALA A 676 19.69 14.76 31.72
C ALA A 676 19.73 15.74 30.55
#